data_f5e507797f5beceba2876b2fd6727bb8
#
_entry.id   f5e507797f5beceba2876b2fd6727bb8
#
_cell.length_a   1.000
_cell.length_b   1.000
_cell.length_c   1.000
_cell.angle_alpha   90.00
_cell.angle_beta   90.00
_cell.angle_gamma   90.00
#
_symmetry.space_group_name_H-M   'P 1'
#
loop_
_entity.id
_entity.type
_entity.pdbx_description
1 polymer ?
#
loop_
_entity_poly.entity_id
_entity_poly.type
_entity_poly.pdbx_seq_one_letter_code
_entity_poly.pdbx_strand_id
1 'polypeptide(L)'
;MNNITTLVFLFFISLSINAQKYLFQNPDLGFEERAKDLISRLTLDEKALLLCDQSEAIPRLGIKKFNWWSEALHGLANNDSVTVFPQPIGMAASFNDELVYKIFNAVSDEVRAKYHEHLRRGGENKRFLSLSVWTPNINIFRDPRWGRGQETYGEDPYLMTRMGVAVVKGLQGPDTSKYRKLYACAKHFAVHSGPEWKRHEININDVDPRDLYETYLPAFKALVKDANVREVMCAYHRLDDEPCCGNTRLLERILRDEWGFKYIVVSDCGAIADFYTNHKVSSDALHAASKAIISGTDLECYWNNYTYKNLPLAVKRNLIKEEDIDKSLMRVLMGRFELGEMDPDSIVPWSKIPVSIVNNKEHRELALEMARQSIVLLQNKNNILPLNKSSIKKIAVIGPNAIDSVMQWGNYNGKPIKTITTLEGIISKLSPDKVFYDKGCDLVEDKVTKSYIQQCEFESQKGFKATYWNTRDFSGDIVAVQYISHPIKLTTAGLHEFAPGVKLEGFSAKYQTEFVASKNEEIVFKCGATGFFELLVNGESLIKYENWRTLPSRIPFKVEAGKKYFIEIRYAQLYNWQANIEFDFGSEVDIDYSDLIKKLKDIDLVVFVGGLSGRLEGEEMPVSYPGFKGGDRTNIELPSVQRNLLKALKQAGKKIIFVNCSGSAIALTPETETCDAIIQAWYPGESGGLAIADVIFGDYNPSGKLPVTFYKSSDQLPDFENYSMKGRTYRYFNDALFPFGYGLSYTTFKIGEAKVDKTEINANEQLNISIPVTNMGKYKGAEVLQIYVKKVNDHDGPIKTLRDFKRIELEAGKSTVVQFTLNSNAFEFYDWNSGKMMITSGDYEIFYGNSSRKEDLKALRIKIN
;
A
#
# COMPACT_ATOMS: atom_id res chain seq x y z
N MET A 1 35.41 -6.49 84.52
CA MET A 1 36.25 -6.01 83.43
C MET A 1 35.60 -6.37 82.14
N ASN A 2 34.78 -5.44 81.55
CA ASN A 2 33.99 -5.69 80.35
C ASN A 2 34.74 -5.09 79.13
N ASN A 3 35.05 -5.94 78.18
CA ASN A 3 35.53 -5.48 76.87
C ASN A 3 34.34 -5.32 75.94
N ILE A 4 34.03 -4.10 75.55
CA ILE A 4 33.08 -3.74 74.53
C ILE A 4 33.86 -3.68 73.23
N THR A 5 33.61 -4.63 72.31
CA THR A 5 34.15 -4.60 70.95
C THR A 5 33.14 -3.90 70.06
N THR A 6 33.51 -2.70 69.61
CA THR A 6 32.69 -1.91 68.66
C THR A 6 32.91 -2.41 67.22
N LEU A 7 31.90 -3.02 66.62
CA LEU A 7 31.90 -3.45 65.22
C LEU A 7 31.53 -2.26 64.33
N VAL A 8 32.46 -1.71 63.54
CA VAL A 8 32.24 -0.68 62.53
C VAL A 8 31.85 -1.36 61.24
N PHE A 9 30.55 -1.26 60.87
CA PHE A 9 30.05 -1.67 59.54
C PHE A 9 30.39 -0.56 58.53
N LEU A 10 31.37 -0.79 57.66
CA LEU A 10 31.64 0.03 56.49
C LEU A 10 30.70 -0.37 55.37
N PHE A 11 29.65 0.44 55.15
CA PHE A 11 28.81 0.35 53.99
C PHE A 11 29.59 0.86 52.76
N PHE A 12 30.12 -0.05 51.93
CA PHE A 12 30.56 0.29 50.60
C PHE A 12 29.34 0.48 49.69
N ILE A 13 28.91 1.73 49.49
CA ILE A 13 28.06 2.09 48.38
C ILE A 13 28.94 2.05 47.12
N SER A 14 28.90 0.93 46.40
CA SER A 14 29.45 0.89 45.05
C SER A 14 28.52 1.71 44.12
N LEU A 15 28.80 3.02 44.04
CA LEU A 15 28.36 3.83 42.93
C LEU A 15 29.04 3.28 41.68
N SER A 16 28.32 2.45 40.92
CA SER A 16 28.70 2.12 39.56
C SER A 16 28.56 3.39 38.72
N ILE A 17 29.58 4.25 38.76
CA ILE A 17 29.73 5.30 37.78
C ILE A 17 30.01 4.57 36.45
N ASN A 18 29.02 4.39 35.62
CA ASN A 18 29.23 4.07 34.20
C ASN A 18 29.94 5.27 33.59
N ALA A 19 31.26 5.30 33.69
CA ALA A 19 32.07 6.31 33.05
C ALA A 19 31.82 6.17 31.54
N GLN A 20 31.22 7.17 30.96
CA GLN A 20 31.05 7.26 29.50
C GLN A 20 32.46 7.24 28.87
N LYS A 21 32.76 6.15 28.17
CA LYS A 21 34.08 5.93 27.60
C LYS A 21 34.37 6.87 26.41
N TYR A 22 33.32 7.35 25.70
CA TYR A 22 33.44 8.17 24.51
C TYR A 22 32.40 9.30 24.50
N LEU A 23 32.69 10.42 23.79
CA LEU A 23 31.80 11.58 23.70
C LEU A 23 30.46 11.22 23.03
N PHE A 24 30.47 10.36 22.01
CA PHE A 24 29.24 9.98 21.34
C PHE A 24 28.20 9.26 22.25
N GLN A 25 28.66 8.72 23.39
CA GLN A 25 27.80 8.04 24.37
C GLN A 25 27.16 9.04 25.36
N ASN A 26 27.51 10.32 25.31
CA ASN A 26 26.93 11.33 26.19
C ASN A 26 25.64 11.89 25.62
N PRO A 27 24.44 11.58 26.20
CA PRO A 27 23.16 12.07 25.69
C PRO A 27 22.95 13.59 25.90
N ASP A 28 23.77 14.26 26.68
CA ASP A 28 23.68 15.71 26.91
C ASP A 28 24.30 16.51 25.76
N LEU A 29 25.15 15.89 24.94
CA LEU A 29 25.74 16.51 23.76
C LEU A 29 24.76 16.52 22.56
N GLY A 30 24.99 17.45 21.64
CA GLY A 30 24.25 17.54 20.40
C GLY A 30 24.48 16.33 19.49
N PHE A 31 23.47 15.93 18.75
CA PHE A 31 23.56 14.74 17.88
C PHE A 31 24.69 14.86 16.84
N GLU A 32 24.90 16.04 16.26
CA GLU A 32 25.98 16.29 15.30
C GLU A 32 27.37 16.10 15.92
N GLU A 33 27.58 16.61 17.15
CA GLU A 33 28.83 16.46 17.87
C GLU A 33 29.10 14.98 18.19
N ARG A 34 28.10 14.27 18.65
CA ARG A 34 28.15 12.81 18.90
C ARG A 34 28.48 12.02 17.63
N ALA A 35 27.83 12.35 16.51
CA ALA A 35 28.09 11.71 15.22
C ALA A 35 29.52 11.96 14.73
N LYS A 36 30.05 13.18 14.87
CA LYS A 36 31.45 13.52 14.54
C LYS A 36 32.45 12.71 15.35
N ASP A 37 32.25 12.60 16.67
CA ASP A 37 33.10 11.79 17.53
C ASP A 37 33.07 10.31 17.12
N LEU A 38 31.89 9.76 16.83
CA LEU A 38 31.77 8.39 16.40
C LEU A 38 32.45 8.14 15.06
N ILE A 39 32.23 8.98 14.05
CA ILE A 39 32.86 8.87 12.72
C ILE A 39 34.38 8.83 12.84
N SER A 40 34.97 9.66 13.68
CA SER A 40 36.42 9.71 13.90
C SER A 40 37.03 8.43 14.48
N ARG A 41 36.17 7.54 15.01
CA ARG A 41 36.60 6.27 15.66
C ARG A 41 36.38 5.05 14.76
N LEU A 42 35.66 5.20 13.67
CA LEU A 42 35.32 4.10 12.76
C LEU A 42 36.44 3.87 11.75
N THR A 43 36.72 2.62 11.45
CA THR A 43 37.53 2.24 10.29
C THR A 43 36.73 2.42 9.00
N LEU A 44 37.40 2.52 7.88
CA LEU A 44 36.75 2.68 6.57
C LEU A 44 35.77 1.55 6.24
N ASP A 45 36.13 0.31 6.60
CA ASP A 45 35.25 -0.85 6.41
C ASP A 45 34.00 -0.78 7.34
N GLU A 46 34.15 -0.35 8.58
CA GLU A 46 33.03 -0.15 9.51
C GLU A 46 32.10 0.99 9.04
N LYS A 47 32.65 2.07 8.47
CA LYS A 47 31.88 3.15 7.87
C LYS A 47 30.97 2.65 6.75
N ALA A 48 31.51 1.83 5.85
CA ALA A 48 30.74 1.23 4.74
C ALA A 48 29.63 0.29 5.23
N LEU A 49 29.86 -0.51 6.26
CA LEU A 49 28.88 -1.42 6.84
C LEU A 49 27.70 -0.69 7.51
N LEU A 50 27.94 0.51 8.04
CA LEU A 50 26.88 1.33 8.64
C LEU A 50 26.00 2.04 7.60
N LEU A 51 26.42 2.10 6.33
CA LEU A 51 25.64 2.65 5.21
C LEU A 51 24.77 1.59 4.50
N CYS A 52 24.60 0.41 5.10
CA CYS A 52 23.68 -0.64 4.64
C CYS A 52 22.41 -0.64 5.48
N ASP A 53 21.25 -0.97 4.88
CA ASP A 53 19.96 -1.00 5.62
C ASP A 53 19.99 -1.98 6.80
N GLN A 54 20.77 -3.03 6.72
CA GLN A 54 21.14 -3.89 7.84
C GLN A 54 22.53 -3.50 8.35
N SER A 55 22.57 -2.37 9.09
CA SER A 55 23.81 -1.88 9.68
C SER A 55 24.37 -2.89 10.70
N GLU A 56 25.59 -3.36 10.49
CA GLU A 56 26.22 -4.35 11.36
C GLU A 56 26.58 -3.75 12.73
N ALA A 57 26.72 -4.61 13.73
CA ALA A 57 27.20 -4.21 15.05
C ALA A 57 28.68 -3.88 15.01
N ILE A 58 29.13 -2.93 15.86
CA ILE A 58 30.54 -2.62 16.10
C ILE A 58 30.84 -2.80 17.59
N PRO A 59 31.12 -4.06 18.02
CA PRO A 59 31.20 -4.40 19.45
C PRO A 59 32.27 -3.62 20.22
N ARG A 60 33.41 -3.30 19.58
CA ARG A 60 34.50 -2.51 20.24
C ARG A 60 34.07 -1.09 20.67
N LEU A 61 33.01 -0.54 20.03
CA LEU A 61 32.44 0.74 20.35
C LEU A 61 31.10 0.62 21.08
N GLY A 62 30.62 -0.58 21.32
CA GLY A 62 29.32 -0.84 21.95
C GLY A 62 28.12 -0.53 21.05
N ILE A 63 28.31 -0.44 19.72
CA ILE A 63 27.25 -0.16 18.75
C ILE A 63 26.55 -1.46 18.41
N LYS A 64 25.22 -1.47 18.57
CA LYS A 64 24.37 -2.59 18.24
C LYS A 64 24.04 -2.63 16.76
N LYS A 65 23.66 -3.82 16.25
CA LYS A 65 23.06 -3.97 14.93
C LYS A 65 21.78 -3.13 14.83
N PHE A 66 21.57 -2.48 13.68
CA PHE A 66 20.37 -1.71 13.41
C PHE A 66 19.86 -2.04 12.02
N ASN A 67 18.56 -2.24 11.88
CA ASN A 67 17.89 -2.41 10.61
C ASN A 67 17.03 -1.17 10.32
N TRP A 68 17.15 -0.62 9.11
CA TRP A 68 16.43 0.57 8.69
C TRP A 68 15.06 0.27 8.08
N TRP A 69 14.78 -0.99 7.70
CA TRP A 69 13.60 -1.31 6.94
C TRP A 69 12.43 -1.81 7.79
N SER A 70 11.40 -1.00 7.86
CA SER A 70 10.04 -1.40 8.23
C SER A 70 9.04 -0.75 7.29
N GLU A 71 7.82 -1.28 7.25
CA GLU A 71 6.74 -0.75 6.43
C GLU A 71 5.52 -0.47 7.31
N ALA A 72 4.89 0.69 7.07
CA ALA A 72 3.72 1.11 7.84
C ALA A 72 2.71 1.86 6.98
N LEU A 73 2.44 1.35 5.78
CA LEU A 73 1.65 2.01 4.75
C LEU A 73 0.21 2.30 5.22
N HIS A 74 -0.39 1.38 5.97
CA HIS A 74 -1.72 1.53 6.58
C HIS A 74 -1.88 0.67 7.85
N GLY A 75 -0.85 0.66 8.68
CA GLY A 75 -0.60 -0.17 9.84
C GLY A 75 0.75 -0.84 9.73
N LEU A 76 1.32 -1.33 10.82
CA LEU A 76 2.63 -2.00 10.82
C LEU A 76 2.56 -3.28 9.99
N ALA A 77 3.23 -3.30 8.83
CA ALA A 77 3.23 -4.44 7.93
C ALA A 77 4.06 -5.63 8.45
N ASN A 78 3.78 -6.82 7.92
CA ASN A 78 4.49 -8.06 8.23
C ASN A 78 4.58 -8.39 9.74
N ASN A 79 3.60 -7.93 10.51
CA ASN A 79 3.49 -8.16 11.94
C ASN A 79 2.08 -8.64 12.31
N ASP A 80 1.99 -9.51 13.32
CA ASP A 80 0.71 -10.01 13.83
C ASP A 80 0.10 -9.10 14.90
N SER A 81 -1.23 -9.21 15.06
CA SER A 81 -2.00 -8.54 16.11
C SER A 81 -1.87 -7.01 16.08
N VAL A 82 -1.76 -6.42 14.88
CA VAL A 82 -1.68 -4.97 14.65
C VAL A 82 -2.99 -4.46 14.07
N THR A 83 -3.22 -3.15 14.11
CA THR A 83 -4.38 -2.55 13.46
C THR A 83 -4.12 -2.42 11.95
N VAL A 84 -5.08 -2.87 11.13
CA VAL A 84 -5.03 -2.75 9.66
C VAL A 84 -6.10 -1.76 9.22
N PHE A 85 -5.66 -0.56 8.88
CA PHE A 85 -6.49 0.52 8.36
C PHE A 85 -6.80 0.31 6.86
N PRO A 86 -7.74 1.06 6.27
CA PRO A 86 -7.91 1.09 4.82
C PRO A 86 -6.61 1.43 4.09
N GLN A 87 -6.45 0.92 2.87
CA GLN A 87 -5.32 1.31 2.01
C GLN A 87 -5.27 2.82 1.76
N PRO A 88 -4.09 3.42 1.52
CA PRO A 88 -3.93 4.86 1.27
C PRO A 88 -4.89 5.44 0.24
N ILE A 89 -5.16 4.74 -0.86
CA ILE A 89 -6.15 5.19 -1.86
C ILE A 89 -7.57 5.33 -1.24
N GLY A 90 -7.94 4.44 -0.33
CA GLY A 90 -9.18 4.54 0.43
C GLY A 90 -9.14 5.68 1.45
N MET A 91 -8.00 5.87 2.15
CA MET A 91 -7.83 7.01 3.05
C MET A 91 -7.96 8.34 2.29
N ALA A 92 -7.39 8.44 1.08
CA ALA A 92 -7.50 9.62 0.22
C ALA A 92 -8.95 9.93 -0.16
N ALA A 93 -9.78 8.90 -0.37
CA ALA A 93 -11.19 9.06 -0.68
C ALA A 93 -11.99 9.73 0.45
N SER A 94 -11.49 9.75 1.68
CA SER A 94 -12.11 10.47 2.80
C SER A 94 -11.99 12.00 2.67
N PHE A 95 -10.98 12.52 1.96
CA PHE A 95 -10.59 13.94 1.96
C PHE A 95 -10.50 14.51 3.38
N ASN A 96 -9.92 13.72 4.31
CA ASN A 96 -9.80 14.03 5.73
C ASN A 96 -8.37 13.79 6.24
N ASP A 97 -7.52 14.76 6.02
CA ASP A 97 -6.10 14.73 6.43
C ASP A 97 -5.93 14.77 7.96
N GLU A 98 -6.88 15.34 8.71
CA GLU A 98 -6.85 15.30 10.17
C GLU A 98 -7.05 13.86 10.71
N LEU A 99 -7.96 13.09 10.10
CA LEU A 99 -8.16 11.68 10.48
C LEU A 99 -6.94 10.83 10.07
N VAL A 100 -6.35 11.11 8.90
CA VAL A 100 -5.09 10.47 8.46
C VAL A 100 -3.96 10.74 9.46
N TYR A 101 -3.79 11.98 9.93
CA TYR A 101 -2.83 12.29 11.00
C TYR A 101 -3.05 11.46 12.27
N LYS A 102 -4.30 11.35 12.75
CA LYS A 102 -4.64 10.55 13.94
C LYS A 102 -4.30 9.07 13.74
N ILE A 103 -4.59 8.52 12.56
CA ILE A 103 -4.26 7.14 12.21
C ILE A 103 -2.76 6.91 12.25
N PHE A 104 -1.97 7.76 11.61
CA PHE A 104 -0.52 7.54 11.58
C PHE A 104 0.16 7.85 12.92
N ASN A 105 -0.44 8.68 13.78
CA ASN A 105 -0.03 8.77 15.17
C ASN A 105 -0.28 7.45 15.91
N ALA A 106 -1.44 6.80 15.73
CA ALA A 106 -1.74 5.50 16.30
C ALA A 106 -0.82 4.39 15.75
N VAL A 107 -0.57 4.39 14.43
CA VAL A 107 0.39 3.47 13.79
C VAL A 107 1.78 3.61 14.40
N SER A 108 2.26 4.84 14.61
CA SER A 108 3.57 5.08 15.20
C SER A 108 3.67 4.63 16.67
N ASP A 109 2.55 4.70 17.42
CA ASP A 109 2.46 4.13 18.76
C ASP A 109 2.58 2.60 18.74
N GLU A 110 1.89 1.93 17.82
CA GLU A 110 1.98 0.47 17.67
C GLU A 110 3.38 0.01 17.27
N VAL A 111 4.04 0.71 16.34
CA VAL A 111 5.42 0.40 15.93
C VAL A 111 6.36 0.49 17.12
N ARG A 112 6.32 1.62 17.86
CA ARG A 112 7.15 1.80 19.06
C ARG A 112 6.87 0.77 20.13
N ALA A 113 5.61 0.49 20.42
CA ALA A 113 5.22 -0.50 21.43
C ALA A 113 5.75 -1.90 21.10
N LYS A 114 5.57 -2.35 19.86
CA LYS A 114 6.05 -3.68 19.41
C LYS A 114 7.57 -3.74 19.36
N TYR A 115 8.24 -2.70 18.85
CA TYR A 115 9.69 -2.62 18.79
C TYR A 115 10.33 -2.76 20.18
N HIS A 116 9.91 -1.92 21.14
CA HIS A 116 10.49 -1.96 22.48
C HIS A 116 10.10 -3.23 23.26
N GLU A 117 8.90 -3.78 23.05
CA GLU A 117 8.51 -5.05 23.67
C GLU A 117 9.36 -6.21 23.15
N HIS A 118 9.62 -6.25 21.84
CA HIS A 118 10.51 -7.23 21.24
C HIS A 118 11.91 -7.19 21.85
N LEU A 119 12.49 -5.98 21.99
CA LEU A 119 13.82 -5.80 22.62
C LEU A 119 13.80 -6.20 24.11
N ARG A 120 12.76 -5.83 24.87
CA ARG A 120 12.62 -6.21 26.30
C ARG A 120 12.54 -7.72 26.51
N ARG A 121 12.03 -8.45 25.54
CA ARG A 121 11.99 -9.94 25.54
C ARG A 121 13.31 -10.57 25.07
N GLY A 122 14.37 -9.79 24.86
CA GLY A 122 15.68 -10.28 24.43
C GLY A 122 15.81 -10.45 22.91
N GLY A 123 14.87 -9.94 22.13
CA GLY A 123 14.97 -9.90 20.67
C GLY A 123 15.99 -8.87 20.19
N GLU A 124 16.46 -9.04 18.95
CA GLU A 124 17.33 -8.10 18.27
C GLU A 124 16.54 -7.27 17.25
N ASN A 125 17.08 -6.08 16.90
CA ASN A 125 16.53 -5.28 15.81
C ASN A 125 16.56 -6.07 14.48
N LYS A 126 15.45 -6.10 13.77
CA LYS A 126 15.27 -6.91 12.56
C LYS A 126 14.42 -6.20 11.51
N ARG A 127 14.48 -6.66 10.26
CA ARG A 127 13.59 -6.22 9.19
C ARG A 127 12.12 -6.32 9.60
N PHE A 128 11.30 -5.38 9.13
CA PHE A 128 9.89 -5.23 9.40
C PHE A 128 9.52 -4.97 10.87
N LEU A 129 10.52 -4.72 11.73
CA LEU A 129 10.32 -4.25 13.09
C LEU A 129 11.44 -3.28 13.47
N SER A 130 11.42 -2.12 12.87
CA SER A 130 12.39 -1.03 13.02
C SER A 130 11.67 0.28 13.34
N LEU A 131 12.46 1.30 13.67
CA LEU A 131 12.01 2.68 13.95
C LEU A 131 12.02 3.58 12.72
N SER A 132 12.57 3.11 11.60
CA SER A 132 12.43 3.72 10.28
C SER A 132 11.36 2.95 9.51
N VAL A 133 10.38 3.65 8.97
CA VAL A 133 9.27 3.09 8.19
C VAL A 133 9.25 3.76 6.81
N TRP A 134 9.30 2.93 5.75
CA TRP A 134 9.40 3.42 4.38
C TRP A 134 8.02 3.76 3.80
N THR A 135 7.45 4.78 4.40
CA THR A 135 6.11 5.31 4.19
C THR A 135 6.13 6.83 4.38
N PRO A 136 5.39 7.60 3.54
CA PRO A 136 4.35 7.24 2.57
C PRO A 136 4.88 7.02 1.14
N ASN A 137 4.10 6.25 0.34
CA ASN A 137 4.23 6.26 -1.12
C ASN A 137 3.44 7.46 -1.67
N ILE A 138 4.15 8.48 -2.16
CA ILE A 138 3.58 9.72 -2.70
C ILE A 138 3.82 9.88 -4.20
N ASN A 139 3.96 8.77 -4.92
CA ASN A 139 3.95 8.78 -6.36
C ASN A 139 2.53 9.02 -6.89
N ILE A 140 2.40 9.83 -7.92
CA ILE A 140 1.12 10.14 -8.54
C ILE A 140 0.53 8.89 -9.20
N PHE A 141 -0.72 8.57 -8.87
CA PHE A 141 -1.46 7.49 -9.51
C PHE A 141 -1.89 7.91 -10.94
N ARG A 142 -0.89 8.04 -11.82
CA ARG A 142 -1.01 8.52 -13.18
C ARG A 142 -1.91 7.64 -14.06
N ASP A 143 -1.86 6.34 -13.87
CA ASP A 143 -2.49 5.35 -14.74
C ASP A 143 -3.16 4.25 -13.91
N PRO A 144 -4.46 3.98 -14.09
CA PRO A 144 -5.20 2.99 -13.30
C PRO A 144 -4.73 1.55 -13.51
N ARG A 145 -3.85 1.29 -14.49
CA ARG A 145 -3.22 -0.02 -14.69
C ARG A 145 -2.13 -0.32 -13.68
N TRP A 146 -1.56 0.69 -13.04
CA TRP A 146 -0.48 0.51 -12.07
C TRP A 146 -0.97 -0.16 -10.78
N GLY A 147 -0.48 -1.40 -10.51
CA GLY A 147 -0.93 -2.20 -9.37
C GLY A 147 -0.57 -1.64 -8.00
N ARG A 148 0.53 -0.86 -7.89
CA ARG A 148 0.91 -0.15 -6.66
C ARG A 148 0.17 1.17 -6.46
N GLY A 149 -0.70 1.58 -7.39
CA GLY A 149 -1.53 2.76 -7.22
C GLY A 149 -2.37 2.75 -5.94
N GLN A 150 -2.76 1.58 -5.46
CA GLN A 150 -3.45 1.39 -4.18
C GLN A 150 -2.67 1.92 -2.96
N GLU A 151 -1.33 1.97 -3.06
CA GLU A 151 -0.44 2.44 -2.00
C GLU A 151 -0.39 3.96 -1.90
N THR A 152 -0.98 4.69 -2.85
CA THR A 152 -0.87 6.13 -3.00
C THR A 152 -2.15 6.87 -2.63
N TYR A 153 -2.06 8.18 -2.55
CA TYR A 153 -3.20 9.05 -2.21
C TYR A 153 -3.89 9.64 -3.46
N GLY A 154 -3.77 8.94 -4.62
CA GLY A 154 -4.51 9.26 -5.84
C GLY A 154 -3.72 10.01 -6.90
N GLU A 155 -4.45 10.65 -7.80
CA GLU A 155 -3.89 11.25 -9.01
C GLU A 155 -3.60 12.76 -8.88
N ASP A 156 -4.07 13.38 -7.80
CA ASP A 156 -3.96 14.83 -7.62
C ASP A 156 -2.79 15.23 -6.73
N PRO A 157 -1.90 16.13 -7.19
CA PRO A 157 -0.72 16.55 -6.43
C PRO A 157 -1.05 17.27 -5.11
N TYR A 158 -2.16 18.03 -5.05
CA TYR A 158 -2.53 18.75 -3.83
C TYR A 158 -3.14 17.83 -2.78
N LEU A 159 -4.04 16.92 -3.18
CA LEU A 159 -4.57 15.90 -2.28
C LEU A 159 -3.45 15.01 -1.73
N MET A 160 -2.54 14.56 -2.62
CA MET A 160 -1.35 13.79 -2.25
C MET A 160 -0.49 14.54 -1.22
N THR A 161 -0.27 15.83 -1.44
CA THR A 161 0.48 16.69 -0.52
C THR A 161 -0.16 16.75 0.86
N ARG A 162 -1.45 17.03 0.94
CA ARG A 162 -2.19 17.15 2.21
C ARG A 162 -2.14 15.85 3.00
N MET A 163 -2.43 14.73 2.33
CA MET A 163 -2.39 13.40 2.95
C MET A 163 -0.97 13.01 3.36
N GLY A 164 0.01 13.17 2.48
CA GLY A 164 1.41 12.83 2.77
C GLY A 164 1.99 13.62 3.94
N VAL A 165 1.70 14.91 4.03
CA VAL A 165 2.11 15.77 5.18
C VAL A 165 1.50 15.25 6.49
N ALA A 166 0.21 14.87 6.47
CA ALA A 166 -0.47 14.31 7.64
C ALA A 166 0.18 12.99 8.10
N VAL A 167 0.52 12.11 7.14
CA VAL A 167 1.22 10.84 7.40
C VAL A 167 2.57 11.08 8.07
N VAL A 168 3.42 11.91 7.48
CA VAL A 168 4.77 12.17 8.00
C VAL A 168 4.70 12.75 9.41
N LYS A 169 3.84 13.75 9.65
CA LYS A 169 3.68 14.36 10.97
C LYS A 169 3.15 13.36 12.01
N GLY A 170 2.21 12.49 11.64
CA GLY A 170 1.71 11.44 12.51
C GLY A 170 2.79 10.41 12.88
N LEU A 171 3.60 9.99 11.91
CA LEU A 171 4.68 9.01 12.12
C LEU A 171 5.83 9.58 12.93
N GLN A 172 6.29 10.80 12.63
CA GLN A 172 7.51 11.35 13.23
C GLN A 172 7.28 11.99 14.60
N GLY A 173 6.03 12.25 14.96
CA GLY A 173 5.67 12.98 16.19
C GLY A 173 6.01 14.48 16.11
N PRO A 174 5.87 15.24 17.22
CA PRO A 174 6.02 16.68 17.22
C PRO A 174 7.48 17.11 16.98
N ASP A 175 7.68 18.17 16.18
CA ASP A 175 9.00 18.74 15.87
C ASP A 175 9.73 19.29 17.10
N THR A 176 9.04 19.61 18.16
CA THR A 176 9.60 20.09 19.43
C THR A 176 10.22 18.98 20.27
N SER A 177 9.98 17.70 19.94
CA SER A 177 10.59 16.58 20.66
C SER A 177 12.06 16.42 20.28
N LYS A 178 12.95 16.23 21.30
CA LYS A 178 14.35 15.88 21.06
C LYS A 178 14.50 14.61 20.23
N TYR A 179 13.72 13.59 20.56
CA TYR A 179 13.72 12.29 19.86
C TYR A 179 12.53 12.20 18.92
N ARG A 180 12.75 11.75 17.70
CA ARG A 180 11.68 11.42 16.75
C ARG A 180 10.97 10.15 17.17
N LYS A 181 9.64 10.12 16.97
CA LYS A 181 8.86 8.92 17.26
C LYS A 181 9.21 7.80 16.28
N LEU A 182 9.19 8.09 14.99
CA LEU A 182 9.71 7.24 13.91
C LEU A 182 10.42 8.14 12.87
N TYR A 183 11.15 7.52 11.97
CA TYR A 183 11.51 8.11 10.69
C TYR A 183 10.50 7.69 9.64
N ALA A 184 9.91 8.66 8.94
CA ALA A 184 9.08 8.47 7.77
C ALA A 184 9.94 8.65 6.51
N CYS A 185 9.60 7.92 5.45
CA CYS A 185 10.33 7.94 4.19
C CYS A 185 9.40 8.27 3.02
N ALA A 186 9.65 9.39 2.35
CA ALA A 186 8.94 9.77 1.13
C ALA A 186 9.43 8.91 -0.05
N LYS A 187 8.57 8.13 -0.67
CA LYS A 187 8.97 7.21 -1.75
C LYS A 187 8.00 7.26 -2.94
N HIS A 188 8.47 6.96 -4.14
CA HIS A 188 9.84 6.70 -4.61
C HIS A 188 10.29 7.91 -5.45
N PHE A 189 11.37 8.56 -5.08
CA PHE A 189 11.85 9.81 -5.69
C PHE A 189 12.71 9.53 -6.94
N ALA A 190 12.25 9.92 -8.14
CA ALA A 190 10.99 10.55 -8.47
C ALA A 190 10.39 9.94 -9.74
N VAL A 191 9.14 10.34 -10.07
CA VAL A 191 8.47 9.96 -11.33
C VAL A 191 8.25 8.43 -11.47
N HIS A 192 7.88 7.74 -10.40
CA HIS A 192 7.60 6.30 -10.41
C HIS A 192 6.09 6.05 -10.39
N SER A 193 5.55 5.34 -11.41
CA SER A 193 4.13 4.92 -11.46
C SER A 193 3.87 3.80 -12.48
N GLY A 194 4.74 2.76 -12.44
CA GLY A 194 4.63 1.57 -13.30
C GLY A 194 5.19 1.78 -14.73
N PRO A 195 5.23 0.76 -15.55
CA PRO A 195 4.81 -0.61 -15.23
C PRO A 195 5.82 -1.37 -14.35
N GLU A 196 5.28 -2.18 -13.42
CA GLU A 196 6.09 -2.95 -12.47
C GLU A 196 7.02 -3.96 -13.16
N TRP A 197 6.56 -4.58 -14.25
CA TRP A 197 7.39 -5.55 -14.99
C TRP A 197 8.61 -4.97 -15.74
N LYS A 198 8.76 -3.63 -15.74
CA LYS A 198 9.90 -2.92 -16.34
C LYS A 198 10.62 -1.98 -15.38
N ARG A 199 10.23 -1.92 -14.13
CA ARG A 199 10.69 -0.88 -13.19
C ARG A 199 12.21 -0.82 -13.02
N HIS A 200 12.91 -1.94 -13.21
CA HIS A 200 14.36 -2.04 -13.14
C HIS A 200 15.09 -1.64 -14.44
N GLU A 201 14.38 -1.49 -15.55
CA GLU A 201 14.98 -1.27 -16.88
C GLU A 201 14.53 0.03 -17.53
N ILE A 202 13.30 0.48 -17.24
CA ILE A 202 12.69 1.62 -17.92
C ILE A 202 13.52 2.89 -17.78
N ASN A 203 13.63 3.63 -18.89
CA ASN A 203 14.21 4.97 -18.93
C ASN A 203 13.12 5.96 -19.34
N ILE A 204 12.79 6.89 -18.47
CA ILE A 204 11.70 7.84 -18.64
C ILE A 204 12.28 9.14 -19.19
N ASN A 205 11.97 9.44 -20.45
CA ASN A 205 12.50 10.60 -21.19
C ASN A 205 11.39 11.52 -21.73
N ASP A 206 10.13 11.22 -21.46
CA ASP A 206 8.95 11.90 -22.01
C ASP A 206 8.23 12.82 -21.01
N VAL A 207 8.88 13.11 -19.87
CA VAL A 207 8.37 14.02 -18.84
C VAL A 207 8.88 15.42 -19.12
N ASP A 208 7.98 16.30 -19.56
CA ASP A 208 8.34 17.69 -19.72
C ASP A 208 8.48 18.41 -18.36
N PRO A 209 9.15 19.58 -18.33
CA PRO A 209 9.35 20.31 -17.06
C PRO A 209 8.05 20.69 -16.34
N ARG A 210 6.96 20.96 -17.04
CA ARG A 210 5.66 21.25 -16.43
C ARG A 210 5.14 20.04 -15.68
N ASP A 211 5.11 18.87 -16.33
CA ASP A 211 4.66 17.64 -15.71
C ASP A 211 5.52 17.30 -14.49
N LEU A 212 6.84 17.51 -14.58
CA LEU A 212 7.75 17.27 -13.48
C LEU A 212 7.43 18.19 -12.28
N TYR A 213 7.35 19.51 -12.48
CA TYR A 213 7.20 20.48 -11.39
C TYR A 213 5.75 20.70 -10.92
N GLU A 214 4.73 20.47 -11.77
CA GLU A 214 3.32 20.63 -11.40
C GLU A 214 2.66 19.32 -10.93
N THR A 215 3.22 18.15 -11.29
CA THR A 215 2.58 16.86 -11.02
C THR A 215 3.45 15.94 -10.17
N TYR A 216 4.68 15.62 -10.59
CA TYR A 216 5.47 14.56 -9.96
C TYR A 216 6.24 15.02 -8.71
N LEU A 217 6.68 16.25 -8.61
CA LEU A 217 7.52 16.75 -7.52
C LEU A 217 6.78 17.45 -6.37
N PRO A 218 5.57 18.04 -6.51
CA PRO A 218 4.96 18.86 -5.46
C PRO A 218 4.81 18.19 -4.11
N ALA A 219 4.35 16.93 -4.09
CA ALA A 219 4.19 16.19 -2.83
C ALA A 219 5.54 15.96 -2.13
N PHE A 220 6.59 15.57 -2.86
CA PHE A 220 7.94 15.42 -2.28
C PHE A 220 8.45 16.75 -1.70
N LYS A 221 8.30 17.85 -2.45
CA LYS A 221 8.68 19.19 -1.98
C LYS A 221 7.97 19.55 -0.66
N ALA A 222 6.68 19.29 -0.58
CA ALA A 222 5.91 19.60 0.62
C ALA A 222 6.29 18.70 1.81
N LEU A 223 6.56 17.42 1.60
CA LEU A 223 7.02 16.54 2.68
C LEU A 223 8.38 17.00 3.24
N VAL A 224 9.25 17.52 2.39
CA VAL A 224 10.53 18.13 2.82
C VAL A 224 10.31 19.44 3.57
N LYS A 225 9.51 20.38 2.99
CA LYS A 225 9.38 21.75 3.51
C LYS A 225 8.40 21.86 4.68
N ASP A 226 7.25 21.18 4.62
CA ASP A 226 6.12 21.41 5.51
C ASP A 226 5.96 20.30 6.56
N ALA A 227 6.54 19.11 6.31
CA ALA A 227 6.51 17.97 7.21
C ALA A 227 7.89 17.56 7.73
N ASN A 228 8.99 18.15 7.23
CA ASN A 228 10.35 17.90 7.67
C ASN A 228 10.67 16.39 7.69
N VAL A 229 10.30 15.69 6.58
CA VAL A 229 10.51 14.25 6.42
C VAL A 229 11.97 13.86 6.61
N ARG A 230 12.23 12.73 7.27
CA ARG A 230 13.59 12.31 7.65
C ARG A 230 14.28 11.40 6.64
N GLU A 231 13.50 10.77 5.77
CA GLU A 231 14.06 9.93 4.73
C GLU A 231 13.35 10.19 3.39
N VAL A 232 14.12 10.05 2.32
CA VAL A 232 13.63 10.03 0.94
C VAL A 232 14.22 8.80 0.26
N MET A 233 13.38 7.97 -0.36
CA MET A 233 13.83 6.81 -1.11
C MET A 233 13.90 7.12 -2.60
N CYS A 234 15.08 6.96 -3.21
CA CYS A 234 15.23 7.09 -4.66
C CYS A 234 14.71 5.87 -5.40
N ALA A 235 14.10 6.08 -6.57
CA ALA A 235 13.41 5.05 -7.33
C ALA A 235 14.36 4.13 -8.12
N TYR A 236 13.85 2.97 -8.58
CA TYR A 236 14.62 1.99 -9.35
C TYR A 236 15.08 2.49 -10.72
N HIS A 237 14.17 3.10 -11.48
CA HIS A 237 14.33 3.39 -12.91
C HIS A 237 15.30 4.54 -13.20
N ARG A 238 15.52 4.79 -14.51
CA ARG A 238 16.23 5.98 -14.99
C ARG A 238 15.26 7.10 -15.34
N LEU A 239 15.68 8.33 -15.09
CA LEU A 239 15.05 9.56 -15.54
C LEU A 239 16.08 10.36 -16.33
N ASP A 240 15.78 10.68 -17.59
CA ASP A 240 16.69 11.37 -18.52
C ASP A 240 18.07 10.68 -18.59
N ASP A 241 18.07 9.35 -18.82
CA ASP A 241 19.23 8.45 -18.91
C ASP A 241 19.98 8.17 -17.59
N GLU A 242 19.69 8.89 -16.51
CA GLU A 242 20.38 8.74 -15.23
C GLU A 242 19.54 7.90 -14.25
N PRO A 243 20.12 6.88 -13.58
CA PRO A 243 19.44 6.17 -12.50
C PRO A 243 18.98 7.14 -11.41
N CYS A 244 17.75 7.05 -10.94
CA CYS A 244 17.25 7.96 -9.91
C CYS A 244 18.15 8.00 -8.67
N CYS A 245 18.70 6.85 -8.24
CA CYS A 245 19.65 6.76 -7.11
C CYS A 245 21.08 7.22 -7.47
N GLY A 246 21.36 7.60 -8.71
CA GLY A 246 22.62 8.15 -9.19
C GLY A 246 22.46 9.49 -9.91
N ASN A 247 21.31 10.14 -9.77
CA ASN A 247 20.96 11.35 -10.50
C ASN A 247 21.24 12.60 -9.64
N THR A 248 22.36 13.27 -9.90
CA THR A 248 22.77 14.48 -9.18
C THR A 248 21.76 15.62 -9.32
N ARG A 249 21.04 15.72 -10.47
CA ARG A 249 19.99 16.74 -10.64
C ARG A 249 18.85 16.53 -9.65
N LEU A 250 18.41 15.28 -9.45
CA LEU A 250 17.35 14.98 -8.49
C LEU A 250 17.81 15.11 -7.05
N LEU A 251 18.94 14.45 -6.69
CA LEU A 251 19.34 14.26 -5.30
C LEU A 251 20.07 15.47 -4.71
N GLU A 252 20.97 16.10 -5.47
CA GLU A 252 21.71 17.26 -4.98
C GLU A 252 20.99 18.57 -5.32
N ARG A 253 20.75 18.85 -6.62
CA ARG A 253 20.25 20.18 -7.02
C ARG A 253 18.81 20.42 -6.56
N ILE A 254 17.87 19.50 -6.84
CA ILE A 254 16.45 19.68 -6.49
C ILE A 254 16.22 19.39 -5.00
N LEU A 255 16.59 18.19 -4.54
CA LEU A 255 16.25 17.74 -3.19
C LEU A 255 17.03 18.52 -2.12
N ARG A 256 18.37 18.65 -2.26
CA ARG A 256 19.23 19.28 -1.23
C ARG A 256 19.37 20.80 -1.42
N ASP A 257 19.75 21.29 -2.59
CA ASP A 257 20.04 22.71 -2.79
C ASP A 257 18.75 23.55 -2.84
N GLU A 258 17.76 23.17 -3.66
CA GLU A 258 16.54 23.96 -3.82
C GLU A 258 15.57 23.78 -2.63
N TRP A 259 15.41 22.54 -2.13
CA TRP A 259 14.46 22.27 -1.06
C TRP A 259 15.09 22.24 0.32
N GLY A 260 16.43 22.14 0.44
CA GLY A 260 17.16 22.16 1.70
C GLY A 260 17.04 20.87 2.50
N PHE A 261 16.87 19.73 1.86
CA PHE A 261 16.80 18.42 2.52
C PHE A 261 18.16 18.05 3.15
N LYS A 262 18.16 17.73 4.44
CA LYS A 262 19.39 17.52 5.21
C LYS A 262 19.57 16.08 5.72
N TYR A 263 18.60 15.21 5.46
CA TYR A 263 18.52 13.90 6.07
C TYR A 263 18.88 12.80 5.08
N ILE A 264 18.44 11.57 5.35
CA ILE A 264 18.87 10.36 4.66
C ILE A 264 18.19 10.21 3.29
N VAL A 265 18.96 9.96 2.26
CA VAL A 265 18.50 9.38 1.02
C VAL A 265 18.82 7.89 1.05
N VAL A 266 17.79 7.05 1.04
CA VAL A 266 17.92 5.59 0.96
C VAL A 266 17.63 5.12 -0.46
N SER A 267 18.37 4.11 -0.95
CA SER A 267 18.04 3.47 -2.22
C SER A 267 16.85 2.54 -2.06
N ASP A 268 16.03 2.41 -3.11
CA ASP A 268 15.16 1.24 -3.20
C ASP A 268 16.00 -0.05 -3.27
N CYS A 269 15.40 -1.20 -2.89
CA CYS A 269 16.15 -2.42 -2.62
C CYS A 269 16.76 -3.02 -3.90
N GLY A 270 18.07 -2.90 -4.05
CA GLY A 270 18.83 -3.33 -5.23
C GLY A 270 18.98 -2.27 -6.30
N ALA A 271 18.41 -1.07 -6.14
CA ALA A 271 18.46 -0.02 -7.15
C ALA A 271 19.88 0.44 -7.51
N ILE A 272 20.84 0.37 -6.59
CA ILE A 272 22.24 0.68 -6.89
C ILE A 272 22.88 -0.44 -7.74
N ALA A 273 22.52 -1.70 -7.47
CA ALA A 273 22.98 -2.82 -8.28
C ALA A 273 22.46 -2.73 -9.72
N ASP A 274 21.26 -2.17 -9.93
CA ASP A 274 20.69 -1.96 -11.27
C ASP A 274 21.59 -1.10 -12.17
N PHE A 275 22.43 -0.23 -11.64
CA PHE A 275 23.33 0.60 -12.43
C PHE A 275 24.23 -0.23 -13.35
N TYR A 276 24.68 -1.41 -12.92
CA TYR A 276 25.51 -2.30 -13.71
C TYR A 276 24.80 -3.57 -14.20
N THR A 277 23.76 -4.04 -13.47
CA THR A 277 23.03 -5.25 -13.88
C THR A 277 21.99 -4.98 -14.96
N ASN A 278 21.22 -3.90 -14.86
CA ASN A 278 20.07 -3.59 -15.71
C ASN A 278 20.29 -2.33 -16.55
N HIS A 279 20.68 -1.21 -15.94
CA HIS A 279 20.83 0.08 -16.64
C HIS A 279 22.07 0.18 -17.52
N LYS A 280 23.12 -0.59 -17.20
CA LYS A 280 24.44 -0.58 -17.92
C LYS A 280 25.12 0.79 -17.96
N VAL A 281 24.89 1.64 -16.94
CA VAL A 281 25.53 2.95 -16.77
C VAL A 281 26.78 2.90 -15.91
N SER A 282 27.06 1.78 -15.26
CA SER A 282 28.29 1.48 -14.53
C SER A 282 28.86 0.14 -15.00
N SER A 283 30.19 -0.01 -14.96
CA SER A 283 30.85 -1.23 -15.42
C SER A 283 30.69 -2.41 -14.45
N ASP A 284 30.59 -2.12 -13.17
CA ASP A 284 30.60 -3.09 -12.08
C ASP A 284 30.06 -2.46 -10.76
N ALA A 285 29.99 -3.26 -9.70
CA ALA A 285 29.52 -2.87 -8.38
C ALA A 285 30.38 -1.75 -7.74
N LEU A 286 31.69 -1.72 -8.00
CA LEU A 286 32.60 -0.71 -7.48
C LEU A 286 32.26 0.69 -8.03
N HIS A 287 32.08 0.79 -9.37
CA HIS A 287 31.72 2.04 -10.03
C HIS A 287 30.27 2.46 -9.71
N ALA A 288 29.36 1.48 -9.54
CA ALA A 288 27.99 1.75 -9.10
C ALA A 288 27.95 2.36 -7.69
N ALA A 289 28.70 1.77 -6.73
CA ALA A 289 28.82 2.32 -5.38
C ALA A 289 29.38 3.75 -5.39
N SER A 290 30.46 3.96 -6.17
CA SER A 290 31.10 5.27 -6.32
C SER A 290 30.13 6.32 -6.88
N LYS A 291 29.39 5.98 -7.95
CA LYS A 291 28.39 6.88 -8.55
C LYS A 291 27.28 7.22 -7.57
N ALA A 292 26.72 6.24 -6.87
CA ALA A 292 25.59 6.42 -5.95
C ALA A 292 25.96 7.35 -4.77
N ILE A 293 27.09 7.09 -4.09
CA ILE A 293 27.51 7.90 -2.91
C ILE A 293 27.84 9.34 -3.31
N ILE A 294 28.51 9.57 -4.44
CA ILE A 294 28.82 10.92 -4.93
C ILE A 294 27.55 11.68 -5.33
N SER A 295 26.57 10.97 -5.89
CA SER A 295 25.29 11.58 -6.31
C SER A 295 24.31 11.85 -5.17
N GLY A 296 24.64 11.49 -3.91
CA GLY A 296 23.87 11.84 -2.72
C GLY A 296 22.98 10.74 -2.16
N THR A 297 23.12 9.49 -2.59
CA THR A 297 22.45 8.33 -1.94
C THR A 297 23.28 7.91 -0.73
N ASP A 298 22.67 8.01 0.47
CA ASP A 298 23.37 7.82 1.73
C ASP A 298 23.34 6.38 2.25
N LEU A 299 22.22 5.69 2.05
CA LEU A 299 21.95 4.36 2.60
C LEU A 299 21.53 3.39 1.51
N GLU A 300 22.17 2.22 1.42
CA GLU A 300 21.81 1.18 0.46
C GLU A 300 20.84 0.17 1.09
N CYS A 301 19.72 -0.09 0.42
CA CYS A 301 18.93 -1.30 0.64
C CYS A 301 19.33 -2.41 -0.32
N TYR A 302 19.60 -3.60 0.23
CA TYR A 302 19.79 -4.80 -0.56
C TYR A 302 19.49 -6.07 0.24
N TRP A 303 19.29 -7.21 -0.48
CA TRP A 303 18.95 -8.47 0.19
C TRP A 303 20.17 -9.19 0.76
N ASN A 304 21.26 -9.32 0.01
CA ASN A 304 22.39 -10.16 0.39
C ASN A 304 23.77 -9.58 0.08
N ASN A 305 23.99 -8.96 -1.08
CA ASN A 305 25.33 -8.58 -1.54
C ASN A 305 25.42 -7.07 -1.76
N TYR A 306 25.53 -6.31 -0.69
CA TYR A 306 25.58 -4.85 -0.74
C TYR A 306 26.68 -4.32 -1.63
N THR A 307 26.30 -3.42 -2.54
CA THR A 307 27.19 -2.71 -3.44
C THR A 307 28.15 -1.81 -2.66
N TYR A 308 27.64 -1.18 -1.57
CA TYR A 308 28.41 -0.28 -0.71
C TYR A 308 29.55 -0.96 0.08
N LYS A 309 29.60 -2.28 0.15
CA LYS A 309 30.78 -3.00 0.65
C LYS A 309 32.03 -2.76 -0.20
N ASN A 310 31.90 -2.22 -1.41
CA ASN A 310 33.00 -1.82 -2.29
C ASN A 310 33.51 -0.40 -2.01
N LEU A 311 32.85 0.43 -1.18
CA LEU A 311 33.28 1.81 -0.90
C LEU A 311 34.71 1.90 -0.35
N PRO A 312 35.19 1.03 0.54
CA PRO A 312 36.58 1.04 0.98
C PRO A 312 37.59 0.81 -0.17
N LEU A 313 37.23 -0.04 -1.13
CA LEU A 313 38.06 -0.25 -2.31
C LEU A 313 38.01 0.96 -3.26
N ALA A 314 36.85 1.63 -3.36
CA ALA A 314 36.70 2.84 -4.17
C ALA A 314 37.61 3.97 -3.65
N VAL A 315 37.69 4.16 -2.34
CA VAL A 315 38.62 5.11 -1.71
C VAL A 315 40.07 4.73 -2.02
N LYS A 316 40.46 3.46 -1.81
CA LYS A 316 41.82 2.97 -2.10
C LYS A 316 42.22 3.14 -3.57
N ARG A 317 41.25 3.14 -4.49
CA ARG A 317 41.48 3.37 -5.93
C ARG A 317 41.30 4.83 -6.37
N ASN A 318 41.08 5.76 -5.44
CA ASN A 318 40.87 7.19 -5.67
C ASN A 318 39.67 7.47 -6.61
N LEU A 319 38.64 6.62 -6.61
CA LEU A 319 37.37 6.88 -7.31
C LEU A 319 36.48 7.83 -6.51
N ILE A 320 36.58 7.80 -5.18
CA ILE A 320 35.89 8.68 -4.23
C ILE A 320 36.86 9.05 -3.10
N LYS A 321 36.46 10.02 -2.28
CA LYS A 321 37.19 10.39 -1.05
C LYS A 321 36.51 9.79 0.16
N GLU A 322 37.24 9.60 1.25
CA GLU A 322 36.65 9.16 2.53
C GLU A 322 35.64 10.18 3.06
N GLU A 323 35.83 11.46 2.82
CA GLU A 323 34.91 12.55 3.19
C GLU A 323 33.53 12.39 2.51
N ASP A 324 33.43 11.75 1.35
CA ASP A 324 32.15 11.51 0.70
C ASP A 324 31.34 10.44 1.45
N ILE A 325 32.02 9.42 2.00
CA ILE A 325 31.43 8.44 2.91
C ILE A 325 31.04 9.11 4.23
N ASP A 326 31.89 9.95 4.80
CA ASP A 326 31.66 10.64 6.08
C ASP A 326 30.44 11.57 6.04
N LYS A 327 30.17 12.23 4.90
CA LYS A 327 28.97 13.06 4.72
C LYS A 327 27.69 12.23 4.81
N SER A 328 27.64 11.09 4.15
CA SER A 328 26.50 10.17 4.18
C SER A 328 26.35 9.52 5.56
N LEU A 329 27.44 9.08 6.14
CA LEU A 329 27.48 8.49 7.47
C LEU A 329 27.02 9.47 8.56
N MET A 330 27.36 10.75 8.44
CA MET A 330 26.85 11.80 9.33
C MET A 330 25.34 11.82 9.39
N ARG A 331 24.66 11.79 8.24
CA ARG A 331 23.20 11.78 8.15
C ARG A 331 22.58 10.51 8.75
N VAL A 332 23.16 9.37 8.45
CA VAL A 332 22.73 8.06 8.96
C VAL A 332 22.89 7.99 10.49
N LEU A 333 24.02 8.39 11.04
CA LEU A 333 24.26 8.37 12.49
C LEU A 333 23.38 9.38 13.23
N MET A 334 23.20 10.57 12.69
CA MET A 334 22.24 11.53 13.27
C MET A 334 20.85 10.92 13.36
N GLY A 335 20.42 10.13 12.34
CA GLY A 335 19.14 9.42 12.37
C GLY A 335 19.06 8.43 13.53
N ARG A 336 20.08 7.63 13.79
CA ARG A 336 20.11 6.70 14.92
C ARG A 336 20.03 7.43 16.27
N PHE A 337 20.71 8.59 16.42
CA PHE A 337 20.61 9.42 17.61
C PHE A 337 19.23 10.05 17.76
N GLU A 338 18.64 10.62 16.68
CA GLU A 338 17.30 11.19 16.72
C GLU A 338 16.21 10.16 17.03
N LEU A 339 16.37 8.90 16.62
CA LEU A 339 15.47 7.80 16.99
C LEU A 339 15.62 7.36 18.44
N GLY A 340 16.71 7.79 19.13
CA GLY A 340 17.01 7.41 20.51
C GLY A 340 17.54 5.97 20.65
N GLU A 341 17.92 5.33 19.54
CA GLU A 341 18.38 3.93 19.54
C GLU A 341 19.73 3.76 20.27
N MET A 342 20.57 4.79 20.24
CA MET A 342 21.87 4.81 20.91
C MET A 342 21.84 5.38 22.34
N ASP A 343 20.65 5.68 22.85
CA ASP A 343 20.46 6.28 24.18
C ASP A 343 19.71 5.32 25.13
N PRO A 344 19.83 5.47 26.46
CA PRO A 344 19.08 4.67 27.40
C PRO A 344 17.56 4.86 27.26
N ASP A 345 16.78 3.78 27.28
CA ASP A 345 15.32 3.81 27.22
C ASP A 345 14.68 4.76 28.26
N SER A 346 15.33 4.96 29.41
CA SER A 346 14.82 5.82 30.50
C SER A 346 14.63 7.28 30.08
N ILE A 347 15.42 7.78 29.11
CA ILE A 347 15.38 9.17 28.63
C ILE A 347 14.66 9.33 27.30
N VAL A 348 14.35 8.24 26.59
CA VAL A 348 13.61 8.26 25.34
C VAL A 348 12.11 8.12 25.62
N PRO A 349 11.28 9.17 25.43
CA PRO A 349 9.88 9.14 25.86
C PRO A 349 9.07 8.04 25.15
N TRP A 350 9.39 7.74 23.91
CA TRP A 350 8.67 6.79 23.06
C TRP A 350 8.91 5.31 23.42
N SER A 351 9.95 5.01 24.22
CA SER A 351 10.23 3.67 24.73
C SER A 351 9.22 3.20 25.79
N LYS A 352 8.46 4.15 26.36
CA LYS A 352 7.50 3.91 27.45
C LYS A 352 6.10 3.56 26.97
N ILE A 353 5.85 3.59 25.66
CA ILE A 353 4.55 3.24 25.07
C ILE A 353 4.27 1.76 25.36
N PRO A 354 3.16 1.42 26.04
CA PRO A 354 2.88 0.05 26.46
C PRO A 354 2.36 -0.79 25.28
N VAL A 355 2.66 -2.10 25.30
CA VAL A 355 2.21 -3.03 24.23
C VAL A 355 0.68 -3.16 24.18
N SER A 356 -0.05 -2.82 25.25
CA SER A 356 -1.51 -2.87 25.31
C SER A 356 -2.20 -1.85 24.39
N ILE A 357 -1.44 -0.90 23.79
CA ILE A 357 -1.98 0.04 22.81
C ILE A 357 -2.21 -0.62 21.45
N VAL A 358 -1.46 -1.70 21.16
CA VAL A 358 -1.50 -2.39 19.86
C VAL A 358 -2.87 -3.02 19.63
N ASN A 359 -3.52 -2.64 18.53
CA ASN A 359 -4.87 -3.05 18.14
C ASN A 359 -5.90 -2.89 19.28
N ASN A 360 -5.76 -1.83 20.08
CA ASN A 360 -6.70 -1.51 21.14
C ASN A 360 -8.05 -1.06 20.57
N LYS A 361 -9.03 -0.82 21.46
CA LYS A 361 -10.37 -0.41 21.04
C LYS A 361 -10.36 0.91 20.26
N GLU A 362 -9.58 1.89 20.68
CA GLU A 362 -9.51 3.22 20.05
C GLU A 362 -8.94 3.12 18.63
N HIS A 363 -7.90 2.32 18.42
CA HIS A 363 -7.30 2.11 17.09
C HIS A 363 -8.28 1.39 16.15
N ARG A 364 -9.02 0.39 16.64
CA ARG A 364 -10.08 -0.28 15.85
C ARG A 364 -11.25 0.65 15.52
N GLU A 365 -11.60 1.58 16.41
CA GLU A 365 -12.62 2.61 16.15
C GLU A 365 -12.14 3.59 15.08
N LEU A 366 -10.86 4.01 15.10
CA LEU A 366 -10.27 4.81 14.03
C LEU A 366 -10.28 4.06 12.68
N ALA A 367 -9.98 2.75 12.68
CA ALA A 367 -10.03 1.93 11.47
C ALA A 367 -11.45 1.85 10.90
N LEU A 368 -12.46 1.67 11.73
CA LEU A 368 -13.87 1.68 11.31
C LEU A 368 -14.30 3.04 10.78
N GLU A 369 -13.95 4.12 11.47
CA GLU A 369 -14.32 5.47 11.04
C GLU A 369 -13.68 5.83 9.70
N MET A 370 -12.40 5.51 9.50
CA MET A 370 -11.75 5.71 8.19
C MET A 370 -12.39 4.85 7.10
N ALA A 371 -12.70 3.59 7.39
CA ALA A 371 -13.39 2.72 6.43
C ALA A 371 -14.75 3.28 6.01
N ARG A 372 -15.54 3.84 6.94
CA ARG A 372 -16.81 4.52 6.64
C ARG A 372 -16.61 5.74 5.75
N GLN A 373 -15.63 6.59 6.07
CA GLN A 373 -15.37 7.83 5.33
C GLN A 373 -14.75 7.57 3.95
N SER A 374 -14.10 6.42 3.74
CA SER A 374 -13.46 6.05 2.47
C SER A 374 -14.45 5.52 1.42
N ILE A 375 -15.61 5.01 1.84
CA ILE A 375 -16.58 4.41 0.91
C ILE A 375 -17.23 5.48 0.04
N VAL A 376 -17.18 5.26 -1.29
CA VAL A 376 -17.75 6.16 -2.30
C VAL A 376 -18.99 5.54 -2.93
N LEU A 377 -20.14 6.20 -2.82
CA LEU A 377 -21.35 5.81 -3.55
C LEU A 377 -21.28 6.39 -4.97
N LEU A 378 -21.09 5.52 -5.97
CA LEU A 378 -20.97 5.92 -7.37
C LEU A 378 -22.32 6.03 -8.09
N GLN A 379 -23.26 5.16 -7.74
CA GLN A 379 -24.58 5.11 -8.34
C GLN A 379 -25.62 4.64 -7.32
N ASN A 380 -26.83 5.24 -7.39
CA ASN A 380 -27.98 4.87 -6.55
C ASN A 380 -29.31 5.11 -7.30
N LYS A 381 -29.63 4.19 -8.23
CA LYS A 381 -30.87 4.30 -9.05
C LYS A 381 -32.12 4.15 -8.17
N ASN A 382 -33.06 5.02 -8.40
CA ASN A 382 -34.35 5.06 -7.69
C ASN A 382 -34.22 5.07 -6.14
N ASN A 383 -33.08 5.56 -5.63
CA ASN A 383 -32.77 5.59 -4.21
C ASN A 383 -32.94 4.20 -3.56
N ILE A 384 -32.44 3.14 -4.22
CA ILE A 384 -32.49 1.79 -3.68
C ILE A 384 -31.75 1.69 -2.34
N LEU A 385 -30.69 2.46 -2.14
CA LEU A 385 -29.99 2.63 -0.89
C LEU A 385 -30.41 3.95 -0.21
N PRO A 386 -30.44 4.01 1.15
CA PRO A 386 -30.18 2.90 2.07
C PRO A 386 -31.32 1.87 2.13
N LEU A 387 -30.95 0.61 2.39
CA LEU A 387 -31.93 -0.47 2.56
C LEU A 387 -32.66 -0.33 3.91
N ASN A 388 -33.98 -0.53 3.88
CA ASN A 388 -34.77 -0.62 5.10
C ASN A 388 -34.72 -2.06 5.66
N LYS A 389 -33.99 -2.23 6.80
CA LYS A 389 -33.80 -3.53 7.48
C LYS A 389 -35.14 -4.26 7.80
N SER A 390 -36.19 -3.52 8.15
CA SER A 390 -37.49 -4.11 8.52
C SER A 390 -38.27 -4.66 7.34
N SER A 391 -38.03 -4.16 6.14
CA SER A 391 -38.71 -4.60 4.92
C SER A 391 -38.03 -5.80 4.25
N ILE A 392 -36.80 -6.13 4.61
CA ILE A 392 -36.05 -7.23 4.01
C ILE A 392 -36.53 -8.56 4.56
N LYS A 393 -37.11 -9.39 3.69
CA LYS A 393 -37.43 -10.79 3.99
C LYS A 393 -36.18 -11.67 3.84
N LYS A 394 -35.48 -11.56 2.71
CA LYS A 394 -34.24 -12.28 2.43
C LYS A 394 -33.38 -11.49 1.44
N ILE A 395 -32.07 -11.58 1.59
CA ILE A 395 -31.06 -10.95 0.74
C ILE A 395 -30.01 -11.99 0.37
N ALA A 396 -29.47 -11.93 -0.85
CA ALA A 396 -28.32 -12.73 -1.25
C ALA A 396 -27.05 -11.89 -1.22
N VAL A 397 -26.00 -12.41 -0.62
CA VAL A 397 -24.64 -11.89 -0.69
C VAL A 397 -23.84 -12.83 -1.57
N ILE A 398 -23.39 -12.34 -2.72
CA ILE A 398 -22.73 -13.15 -3.75
C ILE A 398 -21.43 -12.48 -4.15
N GLY A 399 -20.44 -13.25 -4.52
CA GLY A 399 -19.21 -12.75 -5.10
C GLY A 399 -17.94 -13.23 -4.40
N PRO A 400 -16.82 -13.19 -5.11
CA PRO A 400 -15.54 -13.73 -4.66
C PRO A 400 -14.97 -13.02 -3.42
N ASN A 401 -15.31 -11.74 -3.25
CA ASN A 401 -14.78 -10.90 -2.16
C ASN A 401 -15.71 -10.85 -0.92
N ALA A 402 -16.87 -11.54 -0.95
CA ALA A 402 -17.86 -11.46 0.13
C ALA A 402 -17.34 -11.95 1.50
N ILE A 403 -16.47 -12.96 1.50
CA ILE A 403 -15.87 -13.58 2.70
C ILE A 403 -14.34 -13.49 2.72
N ASP A 404 -13.73 -12.83 1.74
CA ASP A 404 -12.26 -12.73 1.66
C ASP A 404 -11.74 -11.64 2.57
N SER A 405 -11.25 -12.04 3.75
CA SER A 405 -10.66 -11.12 4.73
C SER A 405 -9.32 -10.55 4.26
N VAL A 406 -8.51 -11.33 3.53
CA VAL A 406 -7.18 -10.92 3.07
C VAL A 406 -7.27 -9.87 1.96
N MET A 407 -8.27 -9.97 1.09
CA MET A 407 -8.55 -8.94 0.09
C MET A 407 -8.70 -7.55 0.73
N GLN A 408 -9.39 -7.47 1.88
CA GLN A 408 -9.64 -6.20 2.56
C GLN A 408 -8.36 -5.50 3.05
N TRP A 409 -7.27 -6.25 3.25
CA TRP A 409 -6.01 -5.68 3.75
C TRP A 409 -5.20 -4.98 2.65
N GLY A 410 -5.30 -5.44 1.38
CA GLY A 410 -4.49 -4.90 0.28
C GLY A 410 -3.01 -5.23 0.40
N ASN A 411 -2.16 -4.37 -0.18
CA ASN A 411 -0.69 -4.54 -0.21
C ASN A 411 -0.03 -3.97 1.05
N TYR A 412 1.14 -4.45 1.43
CA TYR A 412 1.92 -4.00 2.60
C TYR A 412 1.13 -4.01 3.93
N ASN A 413 0.42 -5.09 4.19
CA ASN A 413 -0.41 -5.23 5.37
C ASN A 413 0.30 -5.92 6.55
N GLY A 414 -0.17 -5.63 7.75
CA GLY A 414 -0.05 -6.49 8.91
C GLY A 414 -1.22 -7.46 9.00
N LYS A 415 -1.28 -8.23 10.08
CA LYS A 415 -2.39 -9.14 10.35
C LYS A 415 -3.14 -8.67 11.59
N PRO A 416 -4.42 -8.31 11.46
CA PRO A 416 -5.21 -7.86 12.62
C PRO A 416 -5.65 -9.07 13.48
N ILE A 417 -6.07 -8.80 14.70
CA ILE A 417 -6.65 -9.80 15.58
C ILE A 417 -7.95 -10.38 14.99
N LYS A 418 -8.75 -9.52 14.34
CA LYS A 418 -10.00 -9.90 13.68
C LYS A 418 -10.27 -8.99 12.48
N THR A 419 -10.71 -9.60 11.38
CA THR A 419 -11.26 -8.87 10.22
C THR A 419 -12.75 -9.17 10.13
N ILE A 420 -13.56 -8.15 9.89
CA ILE A 420 -15.00 -8.31 9.64
C ILE A 420 -15.22 -8.31 8.13
N THR A 421 -15.60 -9.44 7.57
CA THR A 421 -15.93 -9.58 6.14
C THR A 421 -17.23 -8.89 5.78
N THR A 422 -17.47 -8.62 4.48
CA THR A 422 -18.73 -7.99 4.04
C THR A 422 -19.95 -8.87 4.39
N LEU A 423 -19.83 -10.19 4.27
CA LEU A 423 -20.89 -11.11 4.69
C LEU A 423 -21.18 -11.00 6.20
N GLU A 424 -20.16 -11.01 7.05
CA GLU A 424 -20.31 -10.85 8.50
C GLU A 424 -20.91 -9.49 8.87
N GLY A 425 -20.50 -8.42 8.19
CA GLY A 425 -21.07 -7.07 8.36
C GLY A 425 -22.56 -7.04 8.04
N ILE A 426 -22.99 -7.65 6.92
CA ILE A 426 -24.42 -7.74 6.55
C ILE A 426 -25.20 -8.60 7.55
N ILE A 427 -24.66 -9.75 7.95
CA ILE A 427 -25.29 -10.62 8.97
C ILE A 427 -25.44 -9.89 10.31
N SER A 428 -24.49 -9.03 10.68
CA SER A 428 -24.60 -8.23 11.93
C SER A 428 -25.77 -7.23 11.93
N LYS A 429 -26.27 -6.84 10.75
CA LYS A 429 -27.40 -5.90 10.58
C LYS A 429 -28.74 -6.59 10.42
N LEU A 430 -28.71 -7.82 9.96
CA LEU A 430 -29.86 -8.69 9.76
C LEU A 430 -29.68 -9.95 10.65
N SER A 431 -30.60 -10.89 10.58
CA SER A 431 -30.39 -12.22 11.17
C SER A 431 -29.83 -13.18 10.11
N PRO A 432 -29.02 -14.22 10.51
CA PRO A 432 -28.42 -15.16 9.58
C PRO A 432 -29.43 -15.88 8.64
N ASP A 433 -30.65 -16.17 9.13
CA ASP A 433 -31.72 -16.79 8.37
C ASP A 433 -32.24 -15.92 7.20
N LYS A 434 -32.02 -14.61 7.25
CA LYS A 434 -32.35 -13.66 6.19
C LYS A 434 -31.26 -13.51 5.13
N VAL A 435 -30.08 -14.10 5.31
CA VAL A 435 -28.95 -13.91 4.43
C VAL A 435 -28.59 -15.22 3.74
N PHE A 436 -28.70 -15.25 2.43
CA PHE A 436 -28.19 -16.33 1.60
C PHE A 436 -26.79 -15.97 1.09
N TYR A 437 -25.86 -16.88 1.17
CA TYR A 437 -24.50 -16.69 0.64
C TYR A 437 -24.18 -17.75 -0.42
N ASP A 438 -23.55 -17.30 -1.50
CA ASP A 438 -22.89 -18.17 -2.47
C ASP A 438 -21.70 -17.41 -3.10
N LYS A 439 -20.59 -18.08 -3.39
CA LYS A 439 -19.44 -17.44 -4.03
C LYS A 439 -19.77 -16.94 -5.44
N GLY A 440 -20.61 -17.65 -6.16
CA GLY A 440 -21.09 -17.33 -7.50
C GLY A 440 -20.06 -17.44 -8.62
N CYS A 441 -18.87 -16.86 -8.46
CA CYS A 441 -17.76 -16.93 -9.42
C CYS A 441 -16.41 -16.74 -8.76
N ASP A 442 -15.33 -17.00 -9.50
CA ASP A 442 -13.98 -16.62 -9.10
C ASP A 442 -13.65 -15.15 -9.43
N LEU A 443 -12.48 -14.67 -8.99
CA LEU A 443 -12.03 -13.30 -9.27
C LEU A 443 -11.80 -13.07 -10.78
N VAL A 444 -11.07 -13.97 -11.43
CA VAL A 444 -10.63 -13.83 -12.84
C VAL A 444 -10.86 -15.08 -13.69
N GLU A 445 -10.99 -16.27 -13.09
CA GLU A 445 -11.12 -17.52 -13.82
C GLU A 445 -12.54 -17.70 -14.34
N ASP A 446 -12.68 -17.81 -15.65
CA ASP A 446 -13.94 -17.96 -16.36
C ASP A 446 -14.36 -19.42 -16.59
N LYS A 447 -13.55 -20.37 -16.11
CA LYS A 447 -13.82 -21.81 -16.14
C LYS A 447 -13.75 -22.44 -14.76
N VAL A 448 -14.56 -23.45 -14.55
CA VAL A 448 -14.53 -24.27 -13.32
C VAL A 448 -13.78 -25.55 -13.60
N THR A 449 -12.80 -25.87 -12.73
CA THR A 449 -12.16 -27.17 -12.72
C THR A 449 -13.10 -28.19 -12.07
N LYS A 450 -13.54 -29.17 -12.82
CA LYS A 450 -14.14 -30.40 -12.26
C LYS A 450 -13.02 -31.25 -11.71
N SER A 451 -12.77 -31.13 -10.41
CA SER A 451 -11.67 -31.80 -9.74
C SER A 451 -11.76 -33.34 -9.90
N TYR A 452 -10.61 -33.93 -10.23
CA TYR A 452 -10.45 -35.38 -10.32
C TYR A 452 -9.82 -36.01 -9.07
N ILE A 453 -9.50 -35.22 -8.05
CA ILE A 453 -8.84 -35.70 -6.83
C ILE A 453 -9.65 -36.80 -6.13
N GLN A 454 -10.97 -36.73 -6.12
CA GLN A 454 -11.83 -37.76 -5.55
C GLN A 454 -11.81 -39.09 -6.34
N GLN A 455 -11.38 -39.05 -7.62
CA GLN A 455 -11.24 -40.23 -8.48
C GLN A 455 -9.87 -40.90 -8.32
N CYS A 456 -8.95 -40.22 -7.66
CA CYS A 456 -7.60 -40.70 -7.40
C CYS A 456 -7.55 -41.68 -6.24
N GLU A 457 -6.57 -42.59 -6.28
CA GLU A 457 -6.33 -43.55 -5.22
C GLU A 457 -4.83 -43.78 -5.06
N PHE A 458 -4.35 -43.87 -3.82
CA PHE A 458 -2.99 -44.29 -3.52
C PHE A 458 -2.98 -45.18 -2.29
N GLU A 459 -2.29 -46.33 -2.37
CA GLU A 459 -2.25 -47.32 -1.31
C GLU A 459 -3.66 -47.72 -0.79
N SER A 460 -4.61 -47.89 -1.71
CA SER A 460 -6.03 -48.23 -1.45
C SER A 460 -6.80 -47.15 -0.66
N GLN A 461 -6.31 -45.90 -0.62
CA GLN A 461 -6.98 -44.78 0.00
C GLN A 461 -7.31 -43.70 -1.09
N LYS A 462 -8.46 -43.04 -0.95
CA LYS A 462 -8.87 -42.00 -1.89
C LYS A 462 -8.07 -40.73 -1.74
N GLY A 463 -7.70 -40.10 -2.87
CA GLY A 463 -7.03 -38.83 -2.97
C GLY A 463 -5.49 -38.94 -2.92
N PHE A 464 -4.85 -37.91 -2.40
CA PHE A 464 -3.40 -37.82 -2.25
C PHE A 464 -2.96 -38.30 -0.87
N LYS A 465 -1.93 -39.15 -0.82
CA LYS A 465 -1.15 -39.40 0.40
C LYS A 465 -0.22 -38.22 0.58
N ALA A 466 -0.39 -37.45 1.64
CA ALA A 466 0.49 -36.38 2.06
C ALA A 466 1.42 -36.84 3.18
N THR A 467 2.74 -36.76 2.98
CA THR A 467 3.78 -37.11 3.96
C THR A 467 4.55 -35.86 4.31
N TYR A 468 4.79 -35.60 5.60
CA TYR A 468 5.41 -34.37 6.11
C TYR A 468 6.67 -34.65 6.93
N TRP A 469 7.65 -33.71 6.77
CA TRP A 469 8.92 -33.69 7.54
C TRP A 469 9.13 -32.30 8.13
N ASN A 470 9.68 -32.20 9.33
CA ASN A 470 10.10 -30.94 9.95
C ASN A 470 11.51 -30.50 9.51
N THR A 471 11.88 -30.80 8.27
CA THR A 471 13.09 -30.41 7.55
C THR A 471 12.71 -29.86 6.18
N ARG A 472 13.61 -29.10 5.55
CA ARG A 472 13.36 -28.50 4.22
C ARG A 472 13.73 -29.40 3.04
N ASP A 473 14.37 -30.54 3.29
CA ASP A 473 15.01 -31.43 2.32
C ASP A 473 14.39 -32.82 2.23
N PHE A 474 13.18 -33.00 2.77
CA PHE A 474 12.46 -34.28 2.82
C PHE A 474 13.19 -35.37 3.59
N SER A 475 14.08 -35.01 4.51
CA SER A 475 14.90 -35.95 5.31
C SER A 475 14.44 -36.02 6.76
N GLY A 476 14.94 -37.02 7.49
CA GLY A 476 14.62 -37.25 8.90
C GLY A 476 13.32 -38.04 9.12
N ASP A 477 12.78 -37.96 10.33
CA ASP A 477 11.58 -38.71 10.72
C ASP A 477 10.31 -38.11 10.04
N ILE A 478 9.42 -39.01 9.61
CA ILE A 478 8.09 -38.62 9.14
C ILE A 478 7.28 -38.15 10.35
N VAL A 479 6.82 -36.89 10.29
CA VAL A 479 6.07 -36.25 11.39
C VAL A 479 4.58 -36.56 11.29
N ALA A 480 4.03 -36.54 10.07
CA ALA A 480 2.62 -36.82 9.83
C ALA A 480 2.41 -37.47 8.45
N VAL A 481 1.36 -38.26 8.36
CA VAL A 481 0.81 -38.78 7.11
C VAL A 481 -0.70 -38.61 7.14
N GLN A 482 -1.26 -38.08 6.05
CA GLN A 482 -2.71 -37.91 5.89
C GLN A 482 -3.13 -38.16 4.43
N TYR A 483 -4.40 -38.49 4.23
CA TYR A 483 -4.98 -38.63 2.89
C TYR A 483 -5.94 -37.48 2.60
N ILE A 484 -5.76 -36.81 1.47
CA ILE A 484 -6.51 -35.61 1.08
C ILE A 484 -7.29 -35.93 -0.19
N SER A 485 -8.62 -36.02 -0.08
CA SER A 485 -9.52 -36.35 -1.19
C SER A 485 -10.28 -35.16 -1.80
N HIS A 486 -9.83 -33.95 -1.51
CA HIS A 486 -10.36 -32.69 -2.03
C HIS A 486 -9.21 -31.81 -2.54
N PRO A 487 -9.48 -30.73 -3.28
CA PRO A 487 -8.44 -29.81 -3.69
C PRO A 487 -7.57 -29.37 -2.52
N ILE A 488 -6.24 -29.43 -2.70
CA ILE A 488 -5.26 -29.06 -1.66
C ILE A 488 -5.27 -27.54 -1.56
N LYS A 489 -5.54 -27.03 -0.38
CA LYS A 489 -5.48 -25.59 -0.07
C LYS A 489 -5.03 -25.44 1.38
N LEU A 490 -3.72 -25.29 1.56
CA LEU A 490 -3.09 -25.25 2.88
C LEU A 490 -2.27 -23.98 3.01
N THR A 491 -2.35 -23.34 4.18
CA THR A 491 -1.57 -22.16 4.51
C THR A 491 -1.25 -22.14 5.99
N THR A 492 -0.05 -21.64 6.37
CA THR A 492 0.27 -21.36 7.76
C THR A 492 -0.20 -19.98 8.22
N ALA A 493 -0.85 -19.22 7.35
CA ALA A 493 -1.52 -17.98 7.74
C ALA A 493 -2.54 -18.24 8.84
N GLY A 494 -2.49 -17.46 9.91
CA GLY A 494 -3.35 -17.69 11.08
C GLY A 494 -2.83 -18.73 12.07
N LEU A 495 -1.56 -19.13 11.94
CA LEU A 495 -0.90 -20.14 12.78
C LEU A 495 -1.52 -21.53 12.59
N HIS A 496 -1.97 -21.86 11.38
CA HIS A 496 -2.47 -23.19 11.03
C HIS A 496 -1.34 -24.10 10.60
N GLU A 497 -1.23 -25.28 11.24
CA GLU A 497 -0.34 -26.33 10.80
C GLU A 497 -0.89 -27.04 9.55
N PHE A 498 -0.03 -27.51 8.65
CA PHE A 498 -0.45 -28.33 7.49
C PHE A 498 -0.99 -29.69 7.91
N ALA A 499 -0.43 -30.25 8.97
CA ALA A 499 -0.91 -31.43 9.66
C ALA A 499 -0.45 -31.39 11.12
N PRO A 500 -1.09 -32.13 12.06
CA PRO A 500 -0.70 -32.13 13.45
C PRO A 500 0.79 -32.45 13.66
N GLY A 501 1.50 -31.57 14.35
CA GLY A 501 2.93 -31.70 14.67
C GLY A 501 3.88 -31.20 13.57
N VAL A 502 3.36 -30.73 12.42
CA VAL A 502 4.16 -30.07 11.39
C VAL A 502 4.45 -28.64 11.82
N LYS A 503 5.72 -28.24 11.82
CA LYS A 503 6.13 -26.88 12.17
C LYS A 503 5.47 -25.84 11.24
N LEU A 504 5.31 -24.60 11.73
CA LEU A 504 4.85 -23.49 10.91
C LEU A 504 5.91 -23.00 9.93
N GLU A 505 7.19 -23.29 10.20
CA GLU A 505 8.36 -22.92 9.39
C GLU A 505 9.36 -24.06 9.29
N GLY A 506 10.08 -24.14 8.15
CA GLY A 506 11.19 -25.10 7.99
C GLY A 506 10.76 -26.54 7.82
N PHE A 507 9.68 -26.79 7.08
CA PHE A 507 9.15 -28.13 6.82
C PHE A 507 9.09 -28.44 5.32
N SER A 508 8.90 -29.74 4.99
CA SER A 508 8.60 -30.18 3.63
C SER A 508 7.45 -31.17 3.61
N ALA A 509 6.83 -31.32 2.44
CA ALA A 509 5.72 -32.23 2.20
C ALA A 509 5.82 -32.89 0.83
N LYS A 510 5.40 -34.15 0.75
CA LYS A 510 5.25 -34.88 -0.51
C LYS A 510 3.81 -35.37 -0.62
N TYR A 511 3.15 -35.05 -1.74
CA TYR A 511 1.80 -35.51 -2.05
C TYR A 511 1.86 -36.47 -3.23
N GLN A 512 1.31 -37.64 -3.09
CA GLN A 512 1.39 -38.73 -4.08
C GLN A 512 0.04 -39.33 -4.34
N THR A 513 -0.29 -39.59 -5.62
CA THR A 513 -1.53 -40.29 -6.01
C THR A 513 -1.39 -41.01 -7.35
N GLU A 514 -2.32 -41.88 -7.63
CA GLU A 514 -2.53 -42.50 -8.94
C GLU A 514 -3.90 -42.06 -9.49
N PHE A 515 -3.90 -41.64 -10.74
CA PHE A 515 -5.09 -41.23 -11.49
C PHE A 515 -5.25 -42.12 -12.72
N VAL A 516 -6.43 -42.67 -12.92
CA VAL A 516 -6.79 -43.43 -14.15
C VAL A 516 -7.76 -42.59 -14.93
N ALA A 517 -7.39 -42.19 -16.17
CA ALA A 517 -8.24 -41.39 -17.01
C ALA A 517 -9.42 -42.24 -17.57
N SER A 518 -10.62 -41.72 -17.44
CA SER A 518 -11.84 -42.39 -17.93
C SER A 518 -12.08 -42.16 -19.44
N LYS A 519 -11.49 -41.14 -20.04
CA LYS A 519 -11.62 -40.74 -21.46
C LYS A 519 -10.36 -40.03 -21.95
N ASN A 520 -10.24 -39.94 -23.29
CA ASN A 520 -9.18 -39.09 -23.87
C ASN A 520 -9.60 -37.61 -23.75
N GLU A 521 -8.85 -36.81 -23.05
CA GLU A 521 -9.13 -35.38 -22.92
C GLU A 521 -7.88 -34.59 -22.57
N GLU A 522 -7.97 -33.28 -22.63
CA GLU A 522 -7.03 -32.36 -22.04
C GLU A 522 -7.54 -31.95 -20.67
N ILE A 523 -6.76 -32.27 -19.62
CA ILE A 523 -6.98 -31.81 -18.25
C ILE A 523 -6.06 -30.62 -17.94
N VAL A 524 -6.34 -29.93 -16.86
CA VAL A 524 -5.49 -28.81 -16.39
C VAL A 524 -5.05 -29.09 -14.97
N PHE A 525 -3.75 -28.96 -14.72
CA PHE A 525 -3.20 -28.84 -13.37
C PHE A 525 -3.18 -27.37 -12.99
N LYS A 526 -3.83 -27.02 -11.88
CA LYS A 526 -3.78 -25.71 -11.24
C LYS A 526 -2.96 -25.82 -9.98
N CYS A 527 -1.90 -25.06 -9.89
CA CYS A 527 -1.02 -25.09 -8.74
C CYS A 527 -0.51 -23.71 -8.40
N GLY A 528 -0.20 -23.50 -7.12
CA GLY A 528 0.43 -22.30 -6.62
C GLY A 528 1.04 -22.57 -5.26
N ALA A 529 2.29 -22.18 -5.04
CA ALA A 529 2.95 -22.36 -3.76
C ALA A 529 3.98 -21.27 -3.48
N THR A 530 4.23 -21.00 -2.20
CA THR A 530 5.42 -20.26 -1.74
C THR A 530 6.52 -21.25 -1.40
N GLY A 531 7.78 -20.92 -1.63
CA GLY A 531 8.91 -21.82 -1.39
C GLY A 531 9.25 -22.67 -2.60
N PHE A 532 9.76 -23.87 -2.36
CA PHE A 532 10.05 -24.84 -3.40
C PHE A 532 8.76 -25.60 -3.77
N PHE A 533 8.51 -25.72 -5.05
CA PHE A 533 7.41 -26.50 -5.61
C PHE A 533 7.86 -27.27 -6.85
N GLU A 534 7.52 -28.55 -6.94
CA GLU A 534 7.74 -29.38 -8.11
C GLU A 534 6.54 -30.32 -8.31
N LEU A 535 5.95 -30.31 -9.52
CA LEU A 535 4.91 -31.25 -9.95
C LEU A 535 5.50 -32.23 -10.95
N LEU A 536 5.40 -33.51 -10.64
CA LEU A 536 5.83 -34.60 -11.50
C LEU A 536 4.63 -35.46 -11.92
N VAL A 537 4.63 -35.88 -13.18
CA VAL A 537 3.70 -36.89 -13.72
C VAL A 537 4.51 -38.03 -14.32
N ASN A 538 4.31 -39.26 -13.82
CA ASN A 538 5.09 -40.45 -14.19
C ASN A 538 6.62 -40.27 -14.06
N GLY A 539 7.06 -39.42 -13.09
CA GLY A 539 8.45 -39.12 -12.84
C GLY A 539 9.03 -38.00 -13.69
N GLU A 540 8.30 -37.47 -14.64
CA GLU A 540 8.70 -36.32 -15.45
C GLU A 540 8.23 -35.00 -14.79
N SER A 541 9.11 -34.05 -14.61
CA SER A 541 8.83 -32.75 -13.99
C SER A 541 8.10 -31.84 -14.99
N LEU A 542 6.84 -31.51 -14.73
CA LEU A 542 6.06 -30.61 -15.55
C LEU A 542 6.31 -29.13 -15.21
N ILE A 543 6.54 -28.85 -13.93
CA ILE A 543 6.91 -27.52 -13.45
C ILE A 543 7.73 -27.65 -12.17
N LYS A 544 8.77 -26.81 -12.05
CA LYS A 544 9.63 -26.70 -10.90
C LYS A 544 10.03 -25.25 -10.71
N TYR A 545 9.88 -24.76 -9.49
CA TYR A 545 10.32 -23.41 -9.15
C TYR A 545 10.61 -23.26 -7.66
N GLU A 546 11.27 -22.15 -7.35
CA GLU A 546 11.51 -21.66 -6.00
C GLU A 546 11.15 -20.19 -5.97
N ASN A 547 10.13 -19.80 -5.17
CA ASN A 547 9.65 -18.44 -5.13
C ASN A 547 9.18 -18.06 -3.72
N TRP A 548 9.44 -16.82 -3.33
CA TRP A 548 9.02 -16.29 -2.04
C TRP A 548 7.53 -15.90 -2.00
N ARG A 549 6.89 -15.73 -3.16
CA ARG A 549 5.45 -15.52 -3.31
C ARG A 549 4.80 -16.74 -3.94
N THR A 550 3.49 -16.91 -3.69
CA THR A 550 2.70 -17.91 -4.41
C THR A 550 2.76 -17.61 -5.90
N LEU A 551 3.20 -18.60 -6.67
CA LEU A 551 3.28 -18.54 -8.14
C LEU A 551 2.12 -19.37 -8.73
N PRO A 552 0.97 -18.77 -9.06
CA PRO A 552 -0.13 -19.49 -9.71
C PRO A 552 0.30 -19.98 -11.09
N SER A 553 0.06 -21.25 -11.35
CA SER A 553 0.40 -21.87 -12.63
C SER A 553 -0.76 -22.72 -13.12
N ARG A 554 -0.96 -22.72 -14.42
CA ARG A 554 -1.99 -23.48 -15.12
C ARG A 554 -1.33 -24.27 -16.25
N ILE A 555 -1.33 -25.62 -16.12
CA ILE A 555 -0.57 -26.51 -17.01
C ILE A 555 -1.56 -27.47 -17.69
N PRO A 556 -1.82 -27.30 -18.98
CA PRO A 556 -2.63 -28.27 -19.77
C PRO A 556 -1.85 -29.57 -19.94
N PHE A 557 -2.57 -30.71 -19.82
CA PHE A 557 -1.98 -32.03 -19.96
C PHE A 557 -2.96 -32.99 -20.63
N LYS A 558 -2.51 -33.69 -21.67
CA LYS A 558 -3.35 -34.67 -22.39
C LYS A 558 -3.31 -36.03 -21.71
N VAL A 559 -4.49 -36.57 -21.44
CA VAL A 559 -4.64 -37.92 -20.86
C VAL A 559 -5.37 -38.85 -21.83
N GLU A 560 -5.04 -40.13 -21.74
CA GLU A 560 -5.59 -41.22 -22.58
C GLU A 560 -6.46 -42.14 -21.75
N ALA A 561 -7.63 -42.52 -22.28
CA ALA A 561 -8.59 -43.41 -21.61
C ALA A 561 -7.93 -44.73 -21.17
N GLY A 562 -8.15 -45.12 -19.93
CA GLY A 562 -7.63 -46.34 -19.32
C GLY A 562 -6.15 -46.27 -18.87
N LYS A 563 -5.44 -45.19 -19.22
CA LYS A 563 -4.01 -45.01 -18.83
C LYS A 563 -3.95 -44.51 -17.39
N LYS A 564 -3.01 -45.09 -16.65
CA LYS A 564 -2.68 -44.69 -15.28
C LYS A 564 -1.58 -43.65 -15.28
N TYR A 565 -1.75 -42.61 -14.47
CA TYR A 565 -0.79 -41.54 -14.27
C TYR A 565 -0.44 -41.46 -12.78
N PHE A 566 0.85 -41.55 -12.47
CA PHE A 566 1.36 -41.31 -11.14
C PHE A 566 1.68 -39.82 -11.00
N ILE A 567 1.03 -39.15 -10.05
CA ILE A 567 1.19 -37.70 -9.80
C ILE A 567 1.89 -37.52 -8.47
N GLU A 568 3.01 -36.79 -8.47
CA GLU A 568 3.77 -36.46 -7.26
C GLU A 568 3.97 -34.94 -7.20
N ILE A 569 3.71 -34.35 -6.03
CA ILE A 569 4.04 -32.97 -5.71
C ILE A 569 5.06 -32.96 -4.60
N ARG A 570 6.13 -32.21 -4.78
CA ARG A 570 7.17 -31.92 -3.78
C ARG A 570 7.07 -30.47 -3.39
N TYR A 571 6.95 -30.21 -2.09
CA TYR A 571 6.82 -28.88 -1.52
C TYR A 571 7.79 -28.71 -0.37
N ALA A 572 8.51 -27.56 -0.31
CA ALA A 572 9.31 -27.19 0.87
C ALA A 572 9.16 -25.70 1.19
N GLN A 573 8.91 -25.43 2.47
CA GLN A 573 8.87 -24.07 2.99
C GLN A 573 10.30 -23.56 3.21
N LEU A 574 10.79 -22.69 2.32
CA LEU A 574 12.18 -22.20 2.31
C LEU A 574 12.34 -20.84 2.98
N TYR A 575 11.31 -20.03 3.01
CA TYR A 575 11.33 -18.66 3.50
C TYR A 575 10.68 -18.57 4.88
N ASN A 576 11.12 -17.61 5.71
CA ASN A 576 10.63 -17.46 7.08
C ASN A 576 9.33 -16.62 7.15
N TRP A 577 8.38 -16.90 6.26
CA TRP A 577 7.03 -16.37 6.29
C TRP A 577 6.01 -17.43 5.88
N GLN A 578 4.76 -17.02 5.71
CA GLN A 578 3.65 -17.93 5.51
C GLN A 578 3.92 -18.96 4.40
N ALA A 579 3.82 -20.23 4.76
CA ALA A 579 3.72 -21.30 3.79
C ALA A 579 2.35 -21.27 3.12
N ASN A 580 2.32 -21.48 1.82
CA ASN A 580 1.09 -21.62 1.06
C ASN A 580 1.26 -22.64 -0.05
N ILE A 581 0.28 -23.55 -0.20
CA ILE A 581 0.17 -24.47 -1.33
C ILE A 581 -1.29 -24.61 -1.75
N GLU A 582 -1.55 -24.40 -3.03
CA GLU A 582 -2.82 -24.67 -3.67
C GLU A 582 -2.60 -25.64 -4.84
N PHE A 583 -3.42 -26.69 -4.92
CA PHE A 583 -3.36 -27.63 -6.02
C PHE A 583 -4.72 -28.26 -6.28
N ASP A 584 -5.09 -28.28 -7.55
CA ASP A 584 -6.23 -29.03 -8.08
C ASP A 584 -5.92 -29.48 -9.51
N PHE A 585 -6.62 -30.50 -10.01
CA PHE A 585 -6.53 -30.88 -11.40
C PHE A 585 -7.82 -31.57 -11.88
N GLY A 586 -8.10 -31.42 -13.19
CA GLY A 586 -9.28 -32.00 -13.78
C GLY A 586 -9.65 -31.39 -15.12
N SER A 587 -10.85 -31.67 -15.62
CA SER A 587 -11.38 -31.02 -16.81
C SER A 587 -11.90 -29.62 -16.50
N GLU A 588 -11.69 -28.70 -17.41
CA GLU A 588 -12.30 -27.36 -17.31
C GLU A 588 -13.61 -27.30 -18.11
N VAL A 589 -14.60 -26.67 -17.47
CA VAL A 589 -15.91 -26.41 -18.07
C VAL A 589 -16.28 -24.95 -17.92
N ASP A 590 -17.06 -24.43 -18.84
CA ASP A 590 -17.63 -23.10 -18.74
C ASP A 590 -18.54 -23.00 -17.51
N ILE A 591 -18.59 -21.82 -16.91
CA ILE A 591 -19.41 -21.59 -15.71
C ILE A 591 -20.88 -21.55 -16.12
N ASP A 592 -21.70 -22.43 -15.54
CA ASP A 592 -23.14 -22.40 -15.64
C ASP A 592 -23.77 -21.82 -14.38
N TYR A 593 -24.39 -20.66 -14.50
CA TYR A 593 -25.05 -19.96 -13.40
C TYR A 593 -26.48 -20.46 -13.12
N SER A 594 -27.02 -21.45 -13.87
CA SER A 594 -28.41 -21.87 -13.77
C SER A 594 -28.79 -22.37 -12.38
N ASP A 595 -27.89 -23.12 -11.72
CA ASP A 595 -28.15 -23.63 -10.36
C ASP A 595 -28.14 -22.50 -9.31
N LEU A 596 -27.25 -21.51 -9.44
CA LEU A 596 -27.29 -20.33 -8.60
C LEU A 596 -28.60 -19.55 -8.78
N ILE A 597 -29.02 -19.32 -10.03
CA ILE A 597 -30.26 -18.61 -10.33
C ILE A 597 -31.50 -19.38 -9.76
N LYS A 598 -31.52 -20.70 -9.81
CA LYS A 598 -32.58 -21.52 -9.15
C LYS A 598 -32.61 -21.30 -7.63
N LYS A 599 -31.45 -21.32 -6.97
CA LYS A 599 -31.34 -21.04 -5.53
C LYS A 599 -31.86 -19.64 -5.16
N LEU A 600 -31.73 -18.69 -6.07
CA LEU A 600 -32.16 -17.29 -5.88
C LEU A 600 -33.65 -17.04 -6.26
N LYS A 601 -34.44 -18.07 -6.58
CA LYS A 601 -35.82 -17.91 -7.08
C LYS A 601 -36.66 -16.96 -6.21
N ASP A 602 -36.57 -17.11 -4.90
CA ASP A 602 -37.37 -16.33 -3.92
C ASP A 602 -36.60 -15.15 -3.29
N ILE A 603 -35.50 -14.75 -3.90
CA ILE A 603 -34.64 -13.64 -3.43
C ILE A 603 -34.50 -12.62 -4.55
N ASP A 604 -35.07 -11.44 -4.37
CA ASP A 604 -35.07 -10.39 -5.39
C ASP A 604 -33.86 -9.46 -5.30
N LEU A 605 -33.22 -9.37 -4.13
CA LEU A 605 -32.14 -8.42 -3.82
C LEU A 605 -30.82 -9.16 -3.63
N VAL A 606 -29.82 -8.77 -4.44
CA VAL A 606 -28.46 -9.29 -4.42
C VAL A 606 -27.48 -8.19 -4.07
N VAL A 607 -26.62 -8.40 -3.08
CA VAL A 607 -25.40 -7.65 -2.86
C VAL A 607 -24.27 -8.47 -3.47
N PHE A 608 -23.77 -8.02 -4.61
CA PHE A 608 -22.62 -8.63 -5.29
C PHE A 608 -21.34 -7.96 -4.81
N VAL A 609 -20.43 -8.72 -4.19
CA VAL A 609 -19.15 -8.23 -3.64
C VAL A 609 -18.02 -8.77 -4.50
N GLY A 610 -17.48 -7.94 -5.35
CA GLY A 610 -16.49 -8.31 -6.35
C GLY A 610 -15.43 -7.22 -6.55
N GLY A 611 -14.83 -7.20 -7.74
CA GLY A 611 -13.75 -6.31 -8.11
C GLY A 611 -12.43 -7.04 -8.24
N LEU A 612 -11.40 -6.53 -7.56
CA LEU A 612 -10.04 -7.05 -7.58
C LEU A 612 -9.58 -7.55 -6.20
N SER A 613 -8.31 -7.85 -6.09
CA SER A 613 -7.65 -8.25 -4.84
C SER A 613 -6.17 -7.87 -4.90
N GLY A 614 -5.57 -7.57 -3.76
CA GLY A 614 -4.12 -7.42 -3.65
C GLY A 614 -3.31 -8.67 -4.03
N ARG A 615 -3.98 -9.79 -4.38
CA ARG A 615 -3.34 -10.97 -4.98
C ARG A 615 -3.20 -10.86 -6.51
N LEU A 616 -3.84 -9.87 -7.14
CA LEU A 616 -3.81 -9.64 -8.59
C LEU A 616 -3.05 -8.38 -8.96
N GLU A 617 -3.14 -7.35 -8.10
CA GLU A 617 -2.48 -6.07 -8.31
C GLU A 617 -1.56 -5.73 -7.12
N GLY A 618 -0.37 -5.26 -7.40
CA GLY A 618 0.66 -4.92 -6.41
C GLY A 618 2.06 -4.93 -6.99
N GLU A 619 3.06 -4.99 -6.13
CA GLU A 619 4.46 -4.85 -6.48
C GLU A 619 5.06 -6.16 -7.02
N GLU A 620 5.57 -6.15 -8.27
CA GLU A 620 6.32 -7.24 -8.91
C GLU A 620 5.74 -8.64 -8.67
N MET A 621 4.46 -8.78 -8.82
CA MET A 621 3.79 -10.05 -8.56
C MET A 621 3.98 -11.02 -9.73
N PRO A 622 4.19 -12.32 -9.48
CA PRO A 622 4.22 -13.34 -10.51
C PRO A 622 2.80 -13.67 -11.03
N VAL A 623 2.05 -12.64 -11.41
CA VAL A 623 0.67 -12.76 -11.89
C VAL A 623 0.64 -12.66 -13.41
N SER A 624 0.01 -13.64 -14.04
CA SER A 624 -0.21 -13.70 -15.49
C SER A 624 -1.58 -14.29 -15.78
N TYR A 625 -2.62 -13.46 -15.69
CA TYR A 625 -3.99 -13.77 -16.09
C TYR A 625 -4.43 -12.83 -17.23
N PRO A 626 -5.48 -13.15 -17.99
CA PRO A 626 -6.07 -12.18 -18.92
C PRO A 626 -6.40 -10.86 -18.20
N GLY A 627 -5.82 -9.76 -18.66
CA GLY A 627 -5.98 -8.45 -18.05
C GLY A 627 -4.96 -8.10 -16.95
N PHE A 628 -4.02 -9.02 -16.60
CA PHE A 628 -3.01 -8.83 -15.55
C PHE A 628 -1.63 -9.31 -15.97
N LYS A 629 -0.58 -8.59 -15.58
CA LYS A 629 0.81 -8.95 -15.81
C LYS A 629 1.72 -8.34 -14.73
N GLY A 630 2.53 -9.16 -14.07
CA GLY A 630 3.60 -8.68 -13.19
C GLY A 630 3.15 -7.85 -11.97
N GLY A 631 1.88 -7.91 -11.59
CA GLY A 631 1.29 -7.10 -10.54
C GLY A 631 0.50 -5.89 -11.05
N ASP A 632 0.63 -5.54 -12.33
CA ASP A 632 -0.16 -4.50 -12.97
C ASP A 632 -1.32 -5.08 -13.77
N ARG A 633 -2.20 -4.18 -14.20
CA ARG A 633 -3.28 -4.48 -15.16
C ARG A 633 -2.82 -4.19 -16.60
N THR A 634 -3.24 -5.00 -17.54
CA THR A 634 -3.05 -4.73 -18.99
C THR A 634 -4.27 -4.05 -19.61
N ASN A 635 -5.43 -4.15 -18.94
CA ASN A 635 -6.65 -3.39 -19.21
C ASN A 635 -7.32 -3.02 -17.89
N ILE A 636 -8.30 -2.12 -17.91
CA ILE A 636 -9.02 -1.67 -16.72
C ILE A 636 -10.45 -2.22 -16.58
N GLU A 637 -10.79 -3.19 -17.40
CA GLU A 637 -12.13 -3.79 -17.39
C GLU A 637 -12.36 -4.63 -16.12
N LEU A 638 -13.63 -4.72 -15.68
CA LEU A 638 -14.00 -5.71 -14.67
C LEU A 638 -13.76 -7.12 -15.25
N PRO A 639 -13.16 -8.07 -14.50
CA PRO A 639 -12.96 -9.43 -14.99
C PRO A 639 -14.23 -10.03 -15.60
N SER A 640 -14.10 -10.68 -16.77
CA SER A 640 -15.22 -11.16 -17.58
C SER A 640 -16.16 -12.09 -16.81
N VAL A 641 -15.62 -12.95 -15.97
CA VAL A 641 -16.37 -13.89 -15.14
C VAL A 641 -17.36 -13.17 -14.20
N GLN A 642 -16.93 -12.07 -13.59
CA GLN A 642 -17.78 -11.27 -12.71
C GLN A 642 -18.85 -10.51 -13.51
N ARG A 643 -18.45 -9.92 -14.64
CA ARG A 643 -19.36 -9.21 -15.56
C ARG A 643 -20.45 -10.14 -16.10
N ASN A 644 -20.10 -11.39 -16.44
CA ASN A 644 -21.03 -12.40 -16.93
C ASN A 644 -22.04 -12.82 -15.84
N LEU A 645 -21.59 -12.99 -14.60
CA LEU A 645 -22.49 -13.27 -13.48
C LEU A 645 -23.46 -12.11 -13.22
N LEU A 646 -22.98 -10.86 -13.21
CA LEU A 646 -23.83 -9.67 -13.05
C LEU A 646 -24.93 -9.62 -14.15
N LYS A 647 -24.56 -9.90 -15.40
CA LYS A 647 -25.52 -10.00 -16.51
C LYS A 647 -26.55 -11.11 -16.29
N ALA A 648 -26.12 -12.31 -15.86
CA ALA A 648 -27.03 -13.44 -15.58
C ALA A 648 -28.01 -13.12 -14.44
N LEU A 649 -27.54 -12.46 -13.36
CA LEU A 649 -28.40 -12.01 -12.28
C LEU A 649 -29.43 -10.96 -12.75
N LYS A 650 -29.00 -10.01 -13.59
CA LYS A 650 -29.92 -8.99 -14.17
C LYS A 650 -30.98 -9.62 -15.08
N GLN A 651 -30.58 -10.57 -15.94
CA GLN A 651 -31.50 -11.32 -16.82
C GLN A 651 -32.51 -12.15 -16.02
N ALA A 652 -32.11 -12.61 -14.81
CA ALA A 652 -33.01 -13.29 -13.88
C ALA A 652 -33.89 -12.31 -13.07
N GLY A 653 -33.92 -11.02 -13.42
CA GLY A 653 -34.77 -9.99 -12.80
C GLY A 653 -34.30 -9.52 -11.41
N LYS A 654 -33.05 -9.79 -10.99
CA LYS A 654 -32.59 -9.42 -9.67
C LYS A 654 -32.23 -7.93 -9.60
N LYS A 655 -32.50 -7.31 -8.44
CA LYS A 655 -31.96 -5.99 -8.07
C LYS A 655 -30.55 -6.17 -7.54
N ILE A 656 -29.60 -5.41 -8.05
CA ILE A 656 -28.18 -5.64 -7.80
C ILE A 656 -27.54 -4.40 -7.17
N ILE A 657 -26.99 -4.58 -5.97
CA ILE A 657 -26.09 -3.63 -5.33
C ILE A 657 -24.68 -4.19 -5.52
N PHE A 658 -23.86 -3.52 -6.32
CA PHE A 658 -22.47 -3.93 -6.55
C PHE A 658 -21.52 -3.20 -5.58
N VAL A 659 -20.84 -3.96 -4.75
CA VAL A 659 -19.74 -3.50 -3.89
C VAL A 659 -18.45 -3.84 -4.61
N ASN A 660 -17.83 -2.83 -5.24
CA ASN A 660 -16.56 -2.95 -5.94
C ASN A 660 -15.39 -2.76 -4.97
N CYS A 661 -14.61 -3.82 -4.77
CA CYS A 661 -13.37 -3.81 -4.00
C CYS A 661 -12.20 -3.78 -4.99
N SER A 662 -11.43 -2.70 -5.03
CA SER A 662 -10.26 -2.57 -5.91
C SER A 662 -9.32 -1.49 -5.42
N GLY A 663 -8.03 -1.65 -5.65
CA GLY A 663 -7.03 -0.63 -5.35
C GLY A 663 -6.91 0.42 -6.46
N SER A 664 -7.55 0.18 -7.61
CA SER A 664 -7.47 1.02 -8.82
C SER A 664 -8.86 1.31 -9.39
N ALA A 665 -8.95 2.31 -10.27
CA ALA A 665 -10.17 2.57 -11.03
C ALA A 665 -10.47 1.43 -12.00
N ILE A 666 -11.73 1.00 -12.04
CA ILE A 666 -12.25 -0.02 -12.97
C ILE A 666 -13.20 0.65 -13.97
N ALA A 667 -13.14 0.25 -15.24
CA ALA A 667 -14.09 0.67 -16.25
C ALA A 667 -15.44 -0.05 -16.04
N LEU A 668 -16.36 0.66 -15.40
CA LEU A 668 -17.65 0.14 -14.95
C LEU A 668 -18.84 0.53 -15.87
N THR A 669 -18.58 0.96 -17.11
CA THR A 669 -19.65 1.40 -18.02
C THR A 669 -20.78 0.37 -18.15
N PRO A 670 -20.52 -0.94 -18.41
CA PRO A 670 -21.59 -1.94 -18.46
C PRO A 670 -22.29 -2.16 -17.11
N GLU A 671 -21.58 -2.02 -16.02
CA GLU A 671 -22.09 -2.20 -14.67
C GLU A 671 -23.03 -1.05 -14.27
N THR A 672 -22.82 0.17 -14.82
CA THR A 672 -23.78 1.26 -14.61
C THR A 672 -25.17 0.96 -15.18
N GLU A 673 -25.26 0.16 -16.23
CA GLU A 673 -26.54 -0.27 -16.79
C GLU A 673 -27.13 -1.46 -16.02
N THR A 674 -26.29 -2.42 -15.65
CA THR A 674 -26.67 -3.69 -15.05
C THR A 674 -27.08 -3.55 -13.58
N CYS A 675 -26.36 -2.74 -12.81
CA CYS A 675 -26.56 -2.61 -11.36
C CYS A 675 -27.50 -1.47 -10.99
N ASP A 676 -28.24 -1.63 -9.90
CA ASP A 676 -29.13 -0.60 -9.34
C ASP A 676 -28.38 0.37 -8.43
N ALA A 677 -27.36 -0.12 -7.70
CA ALA A 677 -26.41 0.72 -6.97
C ALA A 677 -24.98 0.20 -7.16
N ILE A 678 -23.98 1.11 -7.10
CA ILE A 678 -22.55 0.81 -7.18
C ILE A 678 -21.84 1.54 -6.04
N ILE A 679 -21.10 0.80 -5.25
CA ILE A 679 -20.29 1.28 -4.12
C ILE A 679 -18.83 0.95 -4.41
N GLN A 680 -17.93 1.93 -4.37
CA GLN A 680 -16.49 1.72 -4.39
C GLN A 680 -16.01 1.62 -2.94
N ALA A 681 -15.54 0.46 -2.55
CA ALA A 681 -15.13 0.17 -1.18
C ALA A 681 -13.60 0.14 -0.99
N TRP A 682 -12.81 0.16 -2.06
CA TRP A 682 -11.35 0.06 -2.08
C TRP A 682 -10.87 -1.27 -1.44
N TYR A 683 -9.77 -1.23 -0.69
CA TYR A 683 -9.35 -2.25 0.28
C TYR A 683 -9.53 -1.66 1.68
N PRO A 684 -10.67 -1.95 2.34
CA PRO A 684 -11.18 -1.13 3.43
C PRO A 684 -10.64 -1.47 4.83
N GLY A 685 -9.60 -2.33 4.94
CA GLY A 685 -8.98 -2.70 6.21
C GLY A 685 -9.82 -3.67 7.05
N GLU A 686 -9.41 -3.85 8.33
CA GLU A 686 -9.97 -4.88 9.22
C GLU A 686 -11.47 -4.71 9.53
N SER A 687 -11.97 -3.49 9.48
CA SER A 687 -13.38 -3.15 9.80
C SER A 687 -14.25 -2.93 8.55
N GLY A 688 -13.71 -3.23 7.36
CA GLY A 688 -14.32 -2.90 6.08
C GLY A 688 -15.72 -3.45 5.87
N GLY A 689 -15.95 -4.71 6.22
CA GLY A 689 -17.28 -5.33 6.06
C GLY A 689 -18.36 -4.69 6.93
N LEU A 690 -18.01 -4.20 8.13
CA LEU A 690 -18.95 -3.46 8.96
C LEU A 690 -19.26 -2.08 8.37
N ALA A 691 -18.24 -1.36 7.88
CA ALA A 691 -18.41 -0.06 7.23
C ALA A 691 -19.29 -0.14 5.98
N ILE A 692 -19.07 -1.17 5.14
CA ILE A 692 -19.89 -1.44 3.96
C ILE A 692 -21.36 -1.70 4.36
N ALA A 693 -21.59 -2.51 5.39
CA ALA A 693 -22.93 -2.77 5.91
C ALA A 693 -23.59 -1.52 6.49
N ASP A 694 -22.83 -0.68 7.22
CA ASP A 694 -23.34 0.60 7.75
C ASP A 694 -23.83 1.52 6.62
N VAL A 695 -23.09 1.58 5.51
CA VAL A 695 -23.52 2.34 4.31
C VAL A 695 -24.75 1.70 3.68
N ILE A 696 -24.76 0.40 3.41
CA ILE A 696 -25.88 -0.28 2.74
C ILE A 696 -27.20 -0.09 3.53
N PHE A 697 -27.13 -0.13 4.84
CA PHE A 697 -28.33 -0.02 5.70
C PHE A 697 -28.61 1.38 6.24
N GLY A 698 -27.80 2.39 5.88
CA GLY A 698 -28.01 3.78 6.26
C GLY A 698 -27.65 4.12 7.69
N ASP A 699 -26.89 3.25 8.38
CA ASP A 699 -26.33 3.57 9.70
C ASP A 699 -25.17 4.60 9.56
N TYR A 700 -24.59 4.70 8.36
CA TYR A 700 -23.68 5.75 7.95
C TYR A 700 -24.08 6.28 6.56
N ASN A 701 -24.12 7.60 6.42
CA ASN A 701 -24.39 8.25 5.13
C ASN A 701 -23.06 8.37 4.36
N PRO A 702 -22.93 7.73 3.16
CA PRO A 702 -21.67 7.76 2.40
C PRO A 702 -21.25 9.19 2.07
N SER A 703 -19.96 9.44 2.17
CA SER A 703 -19.37 10.77 2.01
C SER A 703 -17.99 10.76 1.37
N GLY A 704 -17.49 9.59 1.00
CA GLY A 704 -16.24 9.45 0.27
C GLY A 704 -16.32 10.08 -1.11
N LYS A 705 -15.16 10.54 -1.61
CA LYS A 705 -14.98 11.13 -2.95
C LYS A 705 -13.87 10.40 -3.69
N LEU A 706 -13.98 10.25 -4.99
CA LEU A 706 -12.97 9.56 -5.80
C LEU A 706 -11.64 10.34 -5.81
N PRO A 707 -10.53 9.75 -5.35
CA PRO A 707 -9.19 10.36 -5.45
C PRO A 707 -8.53 10.11 -6.82
N VAL A 708 -9.22 9.41 -7.73
CA VAL A 708 -8.77 9.08 -9.09
C VAL A 708 -9.94 9.14 -10.07
N THR A 709 -9.63 9.42 -11.31
CA THR A 709 -10.58 9.39 -12.44
C THR A 709 -10.94 7.95 -12.82
N PHE A 710 -12.21 7.63 -12.93
CA PHE A 710 -12.73 6.38 -13.48
C PHE A 710 -13.05 6.56 -14.96
N TYR A 711 -12.31 5.88 -15.81
CA TYR A 711 -12.48 5.92 -17.26
C TYR A 711 -13.61 5.00 -17.73
N LYS A 712 -14.16 5.23 -18.91
CA LYS A 712 -15.24 4.41 -19.50
C LYS A 712 -14.76 3.07 -20.03
N SER A 713 -13.54 3.04 -20.57
CA SER A 713 -12.88 1.84 -21.11
C SER A 713 -11.36 2.04 -21.15
N SER A 714 -10.64 0.96 -21.37
CA SER A 714 -9.17 0.96 -21.58
C SER A 714 -8.74 1.79 -22.79
N ASP A 715 -9.61 1.95 -23.81
CA ASP A 715 -9.32 2.70 -25.04
C ASP A 715 -9.12 4.20 -24.80
N GLN A 716 -9.57 4.72 -23.65
CA GLN A 716 -9.36 6.12 -23.28
C GLN A 716 -7.96 6.38 -22.69
N LEU A 717 -7.19 5.34 -22.41
CA LEU A 717 -5.88 5.48 -21.77
C LEU A 717 -4.77 5.62 -22.81
N PRO A 718 -3.85 6.58 -22.65
CA PRO A 718 -2.58 6.60 -23.38
C PRO A 718 -1.73 5.36 -23.11
N ASP A 719 -0.63 5.19 -23.88
CA ASP A 719 0.33 4.13 -23.64
C ASP A 719 0.82 4.14 -22.18
N PHE A 720 0.89 2.97 -21.54
CA PHE A 720 1.25 2.86 -20.12
C PHE A 720 2.69 3.29 -19.84
N GLU A 721 3.61 3.10 -20.80
CA GLU A 721 5.01 3.49 -20.67
C GLU A 721 5.24 4.98 -20.97
N ASN A 722 4.27 5.68 -21.54
CA ASN A 722 4.32 7.12 -21.74
C ASN A 722 3.99 7.87 -20.44
N TYR A 723 4.93 8.65 -19.93
CA TYR A 723 4.82 9.37 -18.67
C TYR A 723 4.32 10.82 -18.79
N SER A 724 4.04 11.31 -20.01
CA SER A 724 3.36 12.58 -20.19
C SER A 724 1.97 12.56 -19.55
N MET A 725 1.59 13.64 -18.91
CA MET A 725 0.27 13.78 -18.29
C MET A 725 -0.86 14.10 -19.28
N LYS A 726 -0.55 14.37 -20.55
CA LYS A 726 -1.57 14.66 -21.58
C LYS A 726 -2.54 13.50 -21.75
N GLY A 727 -3.84 13.80 -21.71
CA GLY A 727 -4.91 12.82 -21.81
C GLY A 727 -5.13 11.95 -20.56
N ARG A 728 -4.54 12.31 -19.40
CA ARG A 728 -4.64 11.59 -18.14
C ARG A 728 -5.23 12.46 -17.05
N THR A 729 -5.86 11.84 -16.09
CA THR A 729 -6.42 12.46 -14.87
C THR A 729 -7.41 13.60 -15.18
N TYR A 730 -8.15 14.06 -14.18
CA TYR A 730 -9.10 15.17 -14.35
C TYR A 730 -8.40 16.49 -14.78
N ARG A 731 -7.08 16.57 -14.62
CA ARG A 731 -6.31 17.76 -14.99
C ARG A 731 -6.17 17.91 -16.50
N TYR A 732 -6.12 16.80 -17.25
CA TYR A 732 -5.91 16.81 -18.71
C TYR A 732 -6.90 15.92 -19.47
N PHE A 733 -7.95 15.39 -18.80
CA PHE A 733 -8.98 14.55 -19.37
C PHE A 733 -10.36 14.89 -18.76
N ASN A 734 -11.40 14.99 -19.58
CA ASN A 734 -12.73 15.45 -19.16
C ASN A 734 -13.90 14.54 -19.55
N ASP A 735 -13.64 13.37 -20.17
CA ASP A 735 -14.68 12.42 -20.59
C ASP A 735 -14.74 11.16 -19.69
N ALA A 736 -14.62 11.37 -18.37
CA ALA A 736 -14.64 10.30 -17.38
C ALA A 736 -16.03 9.67 -17.21
N LEU A 737 -16.08 8.38 -16.85
CA LEU A 737 -17.30 7.74 -16.36
C LEU A 737 -17.71 8.34 -15.00
N PHE A 738 -16.75 8.37 -14.07
CA PHE A 738 -16.85 9.08 -12.78
C PHE A 738 -15.57 9.91 -12.59
N PRO A 739 -15.70 11.24 -12.47
CA PRO A 739 -14.52 12.10 -12.40
C PRO A 739 -13.92 12.13 -10.99
N PHE A 740 -12.69 12.62 -10.88
CA PHE A 740 -12.04 12.96 -9.60
C PHE A 740 -12.96 13.80 -8.70
N GLY A 741 -12.96 13.55 -7.42
CA GLY A 741 -13.76 14.27 -6.43
C GLY A 741 -15.24 13.87 -6.39
N TYR A 742 -15.70 13.00 -7.28
CA TYR A 742 -17.10 12.57 -7.35
C TYR A 742 -17.45 11.55 -6.25
N GLY A 743 -18.66 11.63 -5.73
CA GLY A 743 -19.27 10.69 -4.79
C GLY A 743 -20.63 11.20 -4.34
N LEU A 744 -21.62 10.30 -4.32
CA LEU A 744 -23.00 10.56 -3.91
C LEU A 744 -23.20 10.44 -2.41
N SER A 745 -24.29 11.00 -1.91
CA SER A 745 -24.76 10.93 -0.54
C SER A 745 -26.24 10.58 -0.51
N TYR A 746 -26.75 10.08 0.62
CA TYR A 746 -28.20 9.87 0.86
C TYR A 746 -28.93 11.18 1.12
N THR A 747 -28.19 12.28 1.29
CA THR A 747 -28.74 13.61 1.41
C THR A 747 -28.26 14.49 0.23
N THR A 748 -28.85 15.66 0.06
CA THR A 748 -28.48 16.59 -1.00
C THR A 748 -27.94 17.88 -0.39
N PHE A 749 -26.78 18.32 -0.86
CA PHE A 749 -26.19 19.58 -0.45
C PHE A 749 -26.39 20.64 -1.53
N LYS A 750 -26.86 21.83 -1.12
CA LYS A 750 -26.92 23.01 -1.96
C LYS A 750 -25.69 23.87 -1.68
N ILE A 751 -24.81 24.00 -2.69
CA ILE A 751 -23.68 24.92 -2.67
C ILE A 751 -24.15 26.26 -3.23
N GLY A 752 -24.12 27.31 -2.42
CA GLY A 752 -24.54 28.65 -2.78
C GLY A 752 -23.50 29.42 -3.60
N GLU A 753 -23.79 30.71 -3.83
CA GLU A 753 -22.84 31.57 -4.55
C GLU A 753 -21.66 31.95 -3.63
N ALA A 754 -20.45 31.75 -4.14
CA ALA A 754 -19.24 32.15 -3.44
C ALA A 754 -19.10 33.69 -3.41
N LYS A 755 -18.60 34.20 -2.30
CA LYS A 755 -18.20 35.62 -2.17
C LYS A 755 -16.68 35.65 -1.95
N VAL A 756 -16.03 36.56 -2.66
CA VAL A 756 -14.60 36.85 -2.50
C VAL A 756 -14.44 38.22 -1.87
N ASP A 757 -13.39 38.42 -1.10
CA ASP A 757 -13.05 39.71 -0.50
C ASP A 757 -12.46 40.68 -1.53
N LYS A 758 -11.82 40.17 -2.59
CA LYS A 758 -11.19 40.95 -3.67
C LYS A 758 -11.39 40.24 -5.01
N THR A 759 -11.49 40.98 -6.11
CA THR A 759 -11.51 40.50 -7.49
C THR A 759 -10.18 40.72 -8.22
N GLU A 760 -9.32 41.54 -7.63
CA GLU A 760 -7.94 41.81 -8.08
C GLU A 760 -7.02 41.67 -6.89
N ILE A 761 -5.91 40.94 -7.05
CA ILE A 761 -4.89 40.72 -6.02
C ILE A 761 -3.50 40.89 -6.61
N ASN A 762 -2.51 41.21 -5.77
CA ASN A 762 -1.10 41.15 -6.11
C ASN A 762 -0.54 39.72 -5.86
N ALA A 763 0.57 39.41 -6.52
CA ALA A 763 1.17 38.06 -6.49
C ALA A 763 1.45 37.50 -5.07
N ASN A 764 1.62 38.36 -4.06
CA ASN A 764 1.92 37.94 -2.66
C ASN A 764 0.70 38.02 -1.73
N GLU A 765 -0.48 38.38 -2.27
CA GLU A 765 -1.69 38.52 -1.46
C GLU A 765 -2.48 37.20 -1.36
N GLN A 766 -3.23 37.07 -0.27
CA GLN A 766 -4.19 36.00 -0.05
C GLN A 766 -5.57 36.38 -0.57
N LEU A 767 -6.34 35.42 -1.02
CA LEU A 767 -7.73 35.53 -1.41
C LEU A 767 -8.62 34.76 -0.46
N ASN A 768 -9.60 35.46 0.16
CA ASN A 768 -10.57 34.79 1.01
C ASN A 768 -11.87 34.54 0.23
N ILE A 769 -12.37 33.30 0.33
CA ILE A 769 -13.58 32.83 -0.36
C ILE A 769 -14.55 32.31 0.69
N SER A 770 -15.78 32.78 0.68
CA SER A 770 -16.86 32.35 1.55
C SER A 770 -17.95 31.64 0.73
N ILE A 771 -18.28 30.40 1.05
CA ILE A 771 -19.24 29.59 0.32
C ILE A 771 -20.33 29.10 1.26
N PRO A 772 -21.60 29.54 1.10
CA PRO A 772 -22.71 29.00 1.88
C PRO A 772 -23.07 27.58 1.40
N VAL A 773 -23.26 26.67 2.33
CA VAL A 773 -23.66 25.28 2.09
C VAL A 773 -24.84 24.91 2.97
N THR A 774 -25.83 24.26 2.37
CA THR A 774 -27.04 23.80 3.08
C THR A 774 -27.29 22.34 2.81
N ASN A 775 -27.50 21.55 3.85
CA ASN A 775 -28.03 20.20 3.72
C ASN A 775 -29.55 20.28 3.49
N MET A 776 -29.98 20.01 2.27
CA MET A 776 -31.39 20.10 1.85
C MET A 776 -32.19 18.83 2.10
N GLY A 777 -31.53 17.75 2.47
CA GLY A 777 -32.15 16.42 2.59
C GLY A 777 -32.58 16.09 4.01
N LYS A 778 -32.87 14.81 4.23
CA LYS A 778 -33.45 14.26 5.49
C LYS A 778 -32.43 13.60 6.40
N TYR A 779 -31.21 13.38 5.91
CA TYR A 779 -30.16 12.72 6.66
C TYR A 779 -29.06 13.69 7.05
N LYS A 780 -28.49 13.52 8.22
CA LYS A 780 -27.19 14.08 8.55
C LYS A 780 -26.17 13.56 7.52
N GLY A 781 -25.25 14.38 7.06
CA GLY A 781 -24.24 13.95 6.11
C GLY A 781 -23.04 14.86 6.07
N ALA A 782 -21.97 14.35 5.48
CA ALA A 782 -20.79 15.13 5.18
C ALA A 782 -20.63 15.37 3.67
N GLU A 783 -20.09 16.53 3.31
CA GLU A 783 -19.77 16.92 1.96
C GLU A 783 -18.33 17.46 1.91
N VAL A 784 -17.67 17.31 0.76
CA VAL A 784 -16.34 17.85 0.52
C VAL A 784 -16.44 18.97 -0.51
N LEU A 785 -16.26 20.19 -0.05
CA LEU A 785 -16.07 21.32 -0.96
C LEU A 785 -14.66 21.32 -1.51
N GLN A 786 -14.54 21.55 -2.81
CA GLN A 786 -13.31 21.50 -3.58
C GLN A 786 -13.12 22.81 -4.33
N ILE A 787 -11.93 23.39 -4.26
CA ILE A 787 -11.54 24.61 -4.95
C ILE A 787 -10.49 24.26 -6.01
N TYR A 788 -10.78 24.61 -7.26
CA TYR A 788 -9.87 24.42 -8.37
C TYR A 788 -9.48 25.77 -8.97
N VAL A 789 -8.26 25.88 -9.49
CA VAL A 789 -7.75 27.07 -10.14
C VAL A 789 -7.27 26.73 -11.55
N LYS A 790 -7.53 27.64 -12.49
CA LYS A 790 -7.06 27.63 -13.86
C LYS A 790 -6.51 28.98 -14.24
N LYS A 791 -5.35 29.01 -14.90
CA LYS A 791 -4.84 30.22 -15.59
C LYS A 791 -5.49 30.32 -16.96
N VAL A 792 -6.19 31.44 -17.25
CA VAL A 792 -7.12 31.53 -18.40
C VAL A 792 -6.42 31.37 -19.76
N ASN A 793 -5.25 31.97 -19.96
CA ASN A 793 -4.52 31.97 -21.22
C ASN A 793 -3.45 30.85 -21.34
N ASP A 794 -3.50 29.84 -20.47
CA ASP A 794 -2.59 28.70 -20.53
C ASP A 794 -3.24 27.55 -21.29
N HIS A 795 -3.09 27.56 -22.65
CA HIS A 795 -3.77 26.64 -23.54
C HIS A 795 -3.23 25.20 -23.45
N ASP A 796 -1.94 25.02 -23.10
CA ASP A 796 -1.28 23.74 -22.91
C ASP A 796 -1.28 23.29 -21.45
N GLY A 797 -1.81 24.10 -20.55
CA GLY A 797 -1.89 23.83 -19.12
C GLY A 797 -3.06 22.93 -18.73
N PRO A 798 -3.16 22.59 -17.46
CA PRO A 798 -4.24 21.75 -16.95
C PRO A 798 -5.61 22.42 -17.15
N ILE A 799 -6.64 21.63 -17.43
CA ILE A 799 -8.05 22.07 -17.51
C ILE A 799 -8.44 22.81 -16.23
N LYS A 800 -8.00 22.31 -15.11
CA LYS A 800 -8.08 22.89 -13.76
C LYS A 800 -7.20 22.09 -12.80
N THR A 801 -6.81 22.68 -11.67
CA THR A 801 -5.96 22.02 -10.64
C THR A 801 -6.57 22.26 -9.26
N LEU A 802 -6.75 21.23 -8.46
CA LEU A 802 -7.21 21.33 -7.06
C LEU A 802 -6.21 22.19 -6.26
N ARG A 803 -6.71 23.14 -5.49
CA ARG A 803 -5.89 24.07 -4.70
C ARG A 803 -6.32 24.17 -3.24
N ASP A 804 -7.55 23.76 -2.93
CA ASP A 804 -7.98 23.53 -1.55
C ASP A 804 -9.22 22.64 -1.51
N PHE A 805 -9.47 22.02 -0.37
CA PHE A 805 -10.69 21.28 -0.06
C PHE A 805 -11.02 21.36 1.42
N LYS A 806 -12.31 21.29 1.74
CA LYS A 806 -12.78 21.18 3.12
C LYS A 806 -13.93 20.20 3.24
N ARG A 807 -13.78 19.23 4.14
CA ARG A 807 -14.83 18.35 4.56
C ARG A 807 -15.67 19.01 5.63
N ILE A 808 -16.99 19.06 5.44
CA ILE A 808 -17.96 19.61 6.39
C ILE A 808 -19.03 18.58 6.70
N GLU A 809 -19.56 18.62 7.91
CA GLU A 809 -20.67 17.76 8.34
C GLU A 809 -21.86 18.64 8.77
N LEU A 810 -23.04 18.34 8.27
CA LEU A 810 -24.26 19.11 8.55
C LEU A 810 -25.42 18.19 8.88
N GLU A 811 -26.14 18.55 9.94
CA GLU A 811 -27.45 17.96 10.25
C GLU A 811 -28.47 18.29 9.14
N ALA A 812 -29.52 17.48 9.02
CA ALA A 812 -30.61 17.70 8.07
C ALA A 812 -31.20 19.10 8.21
N GLY A 813 -31.34 19.83 7.10
CA GLY A 813 -31.89 21.19 7.03
C GLY A 813 -30.96 22.29 7.57
N LYS A 814 -29.71 21.98 7.99
CA LYS A 814 -28.75 22.99 8.51
C LYS A 814 -27.87 23.56 7.43
N SER A 815 -27.43 24.80 7.66
CA SER A 815 -26.54 25.55 6.79
C SER A 815 -25.31 26.04 7.54
N THR A 816 -24.21 26.19 6.80
CA THR A 816 -22.97 26.84 7.27
C THR A 816 -22.37 27.69 6.16
N VAL A 817 -21.42 28.54 6.49
CA VAL A 817 -20.58 29.25 5.52
C VAL A 817 -19.16 28.72 5.65
N VAL A 818 -18.67 28.08 4.59
CA VAL A 818 -17.32 27.54 4.55
C VAL A 818 -16.36 28.60 4.07
N GLN A 819 -15.30 28.84 4.82
CA GLN A 819 -14.27 29.82 4.49
C GLN A 819 -13.05 29.12 3.92
N PHE A 820 -12.51 29.63 2.80
CA PHE A 820 -11.23 29.26 2.24
C PHE A 820 -10.31 30.47 2.20
N THR A 821 -9.03 30.24 2.41
CA THR A 821 -7.98 31.25 2.24
C THR A 821 -6.97 30.69 1.26
N LEU A 822 -7.02 31.10 0.01
CA LEU A 822 -6.03 30.75 -1.00
C LEU A 822 -4.80 31.63 -0.82
N ASN A 823 -3.70 31.00 -0.41
CA ASN A 823 -2.41 31.66 -0.38
C ASN A 823 -1.86 31.83 -1.80
N SER A 824 -0.88 32.67 -1.96
CA SER A 824 -0.28 32.99 -3.25
C SER A 824 0.15 31.73 -4.05
N ASN A 825 0.68 30.69 -3.37
CA ASN A 825 1.08 29.45 -4.03
C ASN A 825 -0.08 28.68 -4.72
N ALA A 826 -1.34 28.99 -4.42
CA ALA A 826 -2.49 28.43 -5.13
C ALA A 826 -2.56 28.87 -6.60
N PHE A 827 -1.87 29.96 -6.93
CA PHE A 827 -1.81 30.55 -8.27
C PHE A 827 -0.48 30.29 -8.99
N GLU A 828 0.42 29.49 -8.41
CA GLU A 828 1.66 29.07 -9.06
C GLU A 828 1.40 28.04 -10.15
N PHE A 829 1.95 28.32 -11.35
CA PHE A 829 2.03 27.40 -12.48
C PHE A 829 3.45 27.43 -13.06
N TYR A 830 3.80 26.42 -13.83
CA TYR A 830 5.10 26.38 -14.50
C TYR A 830 5.15 27.44 -15.61
N ASP A 831 6.13 28.31 -15.53
CA ASP A 831 6.37 29.34 -16.54
C ASP A 831 7.50 28.92 -17.47
N TRP A 832 7.17 28.77 -18.75
CA TRP A 832 8.12 28.32 -19.76
C TRP A 832 9.26 29.30 -20.03
N ASN A 833 9.04 30.61 -19.79
CA ASN A 833 10.05 31.65 -20.04
C ASN A 833 11.14 31.62 -18.95
N SER A 834 10.76 31.44 -17.71
CA SER A 834 11.69 31.40 -16.58
C SER A 834 12.18 29.99 -16.24
N GLY A 835 11.49 28.92 -16.70
CA GLY A 835 11.77 27.54 -16.36
C GLY A 835 11.46 27.18 -14.89
N LYS A 836 10.53 27.88 -14.24
CA LYS A 836 10.23 27.74 -12.80
C LYS A 836 8.74 27.80 -12.52
N MET A 837 8.36 27.29 -11.34
CA MET A 837 7.04 27.53 -10.76
C MET A 837 6.96 28.98 -10.31
N MET A 838 5.99 29.72 -10.78
CA MET A 838 5.78 31.12 -10.39
C MET A 838 4.34 31.60 -10.61
N ILE A 839 4.01 32.69 -9.94
CA ILE A 839 2.76 33.41 -10.15
C ILE A 839 3.01 34.40 -11.26
N THR A 840 2.18 34.41 -12.27
CA THR A 840 2.26 35.38 -13.38
C THR A 840 1.00 36.26 -13.43
N SER A 841 1.15 37.50 -13.81
CA SER A 841 0.02 38.44 -14.01
C SER A 841 -0.96 37.88 -15.04
N GLY A 842 -2.25 38.16 -14.86
CA GLY A 842 -3.30 37.74 -15.78
C GLY A 842 -4.59 37.32 -15.10
N ASP A 843 -5.50 36.78 -15.91
CA ASP A 843 -6.81 36.32 -15.45
C ASP A 843 -6.73 34.85 -15.01
N TYR A 844 -7.40 34.56 -13.89
CA TYR A 844 -7.55 33.23 -13.32
C TYR A 844 -9.02 32.90 -13.10
N GLU A 845 -9.40 31.66 -13.38
CA GLU A 845 -10.72 31.12 -13.03
C GLU A 845 -10.58 30.23 -11.79
N ILE A 846 -11.45 30.48 -10.81
CA ILE A 846 -11.60 29.68 -9.62
C ILE A 846 -12.91 28.91 -9.72
N PHE A 847 -12.82 27.60 -9.79
CA PHE A 847 -13.99 26.73 -9.78
C PHE A 847 -14.19 26.19 -8.37
N TYR A 848 -15.45 26.06 -7.94
CA TYR A 848 -15.81 25.52 -6.64
C TYR A 848 -17.06 24.65 -6.74
N GLY A 849 -17.04 23.54 -5.99
CA GLY A 849 -18.11 22.55 -6.04
C GLY A 849 -17.77 21.31 -5.20
N ASN A 850 -18.37 20.19 -5.52
CA ASN A 850 -18.17 18.92 -4.80
C ASN A 850 -17.63 17.78 -5.69
N SER A 851 -17.26 18.08 -6.92
CA SER A 851 -16.49 17.18 -7.80
C SER A 851 -15.79 17.99 -8.88
N SER A 852 -14.89 17.34 -9.65
CA SER A 852 -14.26 17.97 -10.83
C SER A 852 -15.16 17.98 -12.07
N ARG A 853 -16.39 17.43 -12.00
CA ARG A 853 -17.36 17.47 -13.12
C ARG A 853 -17.79 18.91 -13.39
N LYS A 854 -17.84 19.27 -14.67
CA LYS A 854 -18.18 20.63 -15.08
C LYS A 854 -19.54 21.10 -14.52
N GLU A 855 -20.53 20.20 -14.52
CA GLU A 855 -21.89 20.46 -14.07
C GLU A 855 -22.01 20.65 -12.55
N ASP A 856 -21.06 20.13 -11.79
CA ASP A 856 -21.00 20.21 -10.33
C ASP A 856 -20.20 21.44 -9.85
N LEU A 857 -19.67 22.25 -10.79
CA LEU A 857 -18.80 23.38 -10.51
C LEU A 857 -19.49 24.71 -10.86
N LYS A 858 -19.30 25.68 -9.98
CA LYS A 858 -19.50 27.09 -10.24
C LYS A 858 -18.12 27.75 -10.42
N ALA A 859 -18.10 28.92 -11.08
CA ALA A 859 -16.86 29.62 -11.35
C ALA A 859 -16.97 31.11 -10.95
N LEU A 860 -15.84 31.64 -10.55
CA LEU A 860 -15.61 33.08 -10.41
C LEU A 860 -14.25 33.43 -11.05
N ARG A 861 -14.10 34.70 -11.45
CA ARG A 861 -12.88 35.17 -12.11
C ARG A 861 -12.19 36.19 -11.22
N ILE A 862 -10.87 36.09 -11.13
CA ILE A 862 -10.01 37.07 -10.47
C ILE A 862 -8.89 37.46 -11.41
N LYS A 863 -8.29 38.61 -11.15
CA LYS A 863 -7.10 39.10 -11.84
C LYS A 863 -5.92 39.18 -10.88
N ILE A 864 -4.77 38.74 -11.32
CA ILE A 864 -3.49 38.91 -10.60
C ILE A 864 -2.68 39.98 -11.34
N ASN A 865 -2.26 41.02 -10.59
CA ASN A 865 -1.52 42.18 -11.15
C ASN A 865 0.00 41.96 -11.08
#